data_e813521bfb97840d99bee8f4c5e400a3
#
_entry.id   e813521bfb97840d99bee8f4c5e400a3
#
_cell.length_a   1.000
_cell.length_b   1.000
_cell.length_c   1.000
_cell.angle_alpha   90.00
_cell.angle_beta   90.00
_cell.angle_gamma   90.00
#
_symmetry.space_group_name_H-M   'P 1'
#
loop_
_entity.id
_entity.type
_entity.pdbx_description
1 polymer ?
#
loop_
_entity_poly.entity_id
_entity_poly.type
_entity_poly.pdbx_seq_one_letter_code
_entity_poly.pdbx_strand_id
1 'polypeptide(L)'
;MMIMENKFSEGMDRVLRHSRLEANRLKSEFLNTEHFLLGIIGTENSARNILEALKADLVQIRRKIENISINNNFSSNPDRSIMPTKLAEYSLKRAALESKQYRSDEVNTIHLLLGILYKIDDPTTHILEAYDIDYESVAAEYRAMLKNSGQLPKASFDDEEEDAEDAAFPQTNKPTGNIGTGKSKTPTLDNFGRDLTTMAKEGKLDPVIGRENEIERVSQILSRRKKNNPLLIGEPGVGKSAIAEGLALRIHQKKVSRVLYNKRVVTLDLASLVAGTKYRGQFEERMKAIMTELEKNRDVILFIDELHTIVGAGSSTGSLDASNIFKPALARGEIQCIGATTLDEYRQYIEKDGALERRFQKVMVEPTSVEETIQILNQVKEKYEEHHNVTYTDEAIRACVNLTTRYITDRFLPDKALDAMDEAGSRVYIKNMKVPTAITSYEQQIEEVKELKQKAVKAQDYLEARKYKEEEERLMIELNIAQQEWDNEIKERKQIVTEENVAEVVSMMSGVPVTKVGKNELDKLAQMDNVLNGKVIGQGEAVKKVVRAIQRNRAGLKDPKKPIGTFIFLGSTGVGKTELAKVMARELFDSDDALIRIDMSEYMEKFAVSRLVGAPPGYVGYEEGGQLTEAVRRKPYAVVLLDEIEKAHPDVFNILLQILDEGFVTDSLGRKVDFRNTVIILTSNIGSRDLKDFGDGVGFGTAAKKSTSDARARSTIENALKRAFAPEFLNRIDDIIFFNALQKEDIHRIIDLELGKLYSRLEKLNYKVELTDEAKEFIVEKGWDKDFGARPLKRAIQKYIEDILAEMLVNKEMQEGDTVILEVNENKDSLVGRVKSKI
;
A
#
# COMPACT_ATOMS: atom_id res chain seq x y z
N MET A 1 1.76 31.51 -21.79
CA MET A 1 2.30 31.82 -23.10
C MET A 1 1.71 30.96 -24.25
N MET A 2 0.88 29.95 -23.97
CA MET A 2 0.27 29.06 -24.99
C MET A 2 -1.16 29.42 -25.41
N ILE A 3 -1.66 30.63 -25.05
CA ILE A 3 -3.02 31.10 -25.37
C ILE A 3 -3.01 32.03 -26.61
N MET A 4 -1.87 32.34 -27.20
CA MET A 4 -1.73 33.32 -28.27
C MET A 4 -1.78 32.76 -29.69
N GLU A 5 -2.05 31.48 -29.94
CA GLU A 5 -2.11 30.94 -31.31
C GLU A 5 -3.56 30.77 -31.87
N ASN A 6 -4.60 30.94 -31.05
CA ASN A 6 -5.98 30.83 -31.52
C ASN A 6 -6.60 32.22 -31.69
N LYS A 7 -7.07 32.55 -32.92
CA LYS A 7 -7.84 33.76 -33.14
C LYS A 7 -9.18 33.68 -32.43
N PHE A 8 -9.46 34.66 -31.57
CA PHE A 8 -10.79 34.87 -31.01
C PHE A 8 -11.69 35.63 -31.98
N SER A 9 -12.96 35.25 -32.02
CA SER A 9 -13.95 36.03 -32.80
C SER A 9 -14.23 37.38 -32.12
N GLU A 10 -14.69 38.38 -32.87
CA GLU A 10 -15.07 39.68 -32.30
C GLU A 10 -16.11 39.57 -31.18
N GLY A 11 -17.05 38.60 -31.31
CA GLY A 11 -18.03 38.28 -30.27
C GLY A 11 -17.39 37.78 -28.98
N MET A 12 -16.37 36.93 -29.10
CA MET A 12 -15.63 36.42 -27.97
C MET A 12 -14.84 37.52 -27.25
N ASP A 13 -14.19 38.40 -27.96
CA ASP A 13 -13.48 39.55 -27.39
C ASP A 13 -14.42 40.51 -26.66
N ARG A 14 -15.65 40.73 -27.18
CA ARG A 14 -16.68 41.52 -26.48
C ARG A 14 -17.13 40.88 -25.19
N VAL A 15 -17.38 39.56 -25.18
CA VAL A 15 -17.75 38.80 -24.01
C VAL A 15 -16.65 38.86 -22.94
N LEU A 16 -15.38 38.63 -23.31
CA LEU A 16 -14.24 38.69 -22.36
C LEU A 16 -14.05 40.08 -21.74
N ARG A 17 -14.22 41.15 -22.53
CA ARG A 17 -14.21 42.53 -21.98
C ARG A 17 -15.38 42.77 -21.02
N HIS A 18 -16.59 42.33 -21.38
CA HIS A 18 -17.76 42.47 -20.51
C HIS A 18 -17.64 41.66 -19.22
N SER A 19 -17.08 40.44 -19.31
CA SER A 19 -16.79 39.60 -18.14
C SER A 19 -15.87 40.30 -17.14
N ARG A 20 -14.85 41.00 -17.61
CA ARG A 20 -13.97 41.80 -16.73
C ARG A 20 -14.72 43.00 -16.11
N LEU A 21 -15.61 43.64 -16.82
CA LEU A 21 -16.46 44.73 -16.30
C LEU A 21 -17.40 44.21 -15.20
N GLU A 22 -18.02 43.03 -15.41
CA GLU A 22 -18.89 42.40 -14.44
C GLU A 22 -18.10 41.93 -13.20
N ALA A 23 -16.90 41.41 -13.34
CA ALA A 23 -16.02 41.05 -12.23
C ALA A 23 -15.65 42.28 -11.39
N ASN A 24 -15.34 43.40 -12.03
CA ASN A 24 -15.12 44.70 -11.36
C ASN A 24 -16.39 45.20 -10.65
N ARG A 25 -17.58 45.12 -11.31
CA ARG A 25 -18.86 45.53 -10.73
C ARG A 25 -19.20 44.74 -9.47
N LEU A 26 -18.90 43.40 -9.46
CA LEU A 26 -19.13 42.52 -8.36
C LEU A 26 -17.97 42.51 -7.33
N LYS A 27 -16.96 43.37 -7.53
CA LYS A 27 -15.78 43.51 -6.66
C LYS A 27 -15.06 42.19 -6.43
N SER A 28 -14.94 41.33 -7.44
CA SER A 28 -14.23 40.05 -7.39
C SER A 28 -12.73 40.25 -7.57
N GLU A 29 -11.92 39.54 -6.79
CA GLU A 29 -10.47 39.60 -6.91
C GLU A 29 -9.95 38.83 -8.13
N PHE A 30 -10.69 37.83 -8.60
CA PHE A 30 -10.33 36.96 -9.72
C PHE A 30 -11.47 36.89 -10.76
N LEU A 31 -11.10 36.61 -12.01
CA LEU A 31 -12.04 36.34 -13.09
C LEU A 31 -12.42 34.84 -13.07
N ASN A 32 -13.66 34.54 -12.69
CA ASN A 32 -14.22 33.20 -12.62
C ASN A 32 -15.14 32.87 -13.80
N THR A 33 -15.58 31.60 -13.89
CA THR A 33 -16.54 31.10 -14.88
C THR A 33 -17.90 31.80 -14.82
N GLU A 34 -18.34 32.19 -13.60
CA GLU A 34 -19.55 32.98 -13.38
C GLU A 34 -19.50 34.33 -14.14
N HIS A 35 -18.34 34.99 -14.15
CA HIS A 35 -18.15 36.25 -14.86
C HIS A 35 -18.18 36.05 -16.38
N PHE A 36 -17.70 34.90 -16.90
CA PHE A 36 -17.84 34.56 -18.30
C PHE A 36 -19.29 34.36 -18.68
N LEU A 37 -20.08 33.68 -17.85
CA LEU A 37 -21.52 33.52 -18.11
C LEU A 37 -22.26 34.86 -18.05
N LEU A 38 -21.94 35.76 -17.09
CA LEU A 38 -22.47 37.13 -17.06
C LEU A 38 -22.08 37.92 -18.31
N GLY A 39 -20.88 37.74 -18.83
CA GLY A 39 -20.42 38.32 -20.07
C GLY A 39 -21.21 37.83 -21.28
N ILE A 40 -21.51 36.53 -21.35
CA ILE A 40 -22.36 35.93 -22.40
C ILE A 40 -23.79 36.48 -22.33
N ILE A 41 -24.38 36.52 -21.14
CA ILE A 41 -25.77 37.01 -20.96
C ILE A 41 -25.86 38.52 -21.23
N GLY A 42 -24.83 39.30 -20.86
CA GLY A 42 -24.83 40.75 -20.95
C GLY A 42 -24.53 41.36 -22.33
N THR A 43 -24.13 40.52 -23.29
CA THR A 43 -23.80 40.99 -24.67
C THR A 43 -24.63 40.25 -25.71
N GLU A 44 -24.87 40.87 -26.87
CA GLU A 44 -25.46 40.16 -28.01
C GLU A 44 -24.39 39.28 -28.68
N ASN A 45 -24.58 37.95 -28.62
CA ASN A 45 -23.66 36.98 -29.16
C ASN A 45 -24.34 35.64 -29.43
N SER A 46 -23.66 34.75 -30.18
CA SER A 46 -24.20 33.46 -30.61
C SER A 46 -24.53 32.50 -29.46
N ALA A 47 -23.77 32.52 -28.35
CA ALA A 47 -24.06 31.68 -27.20
C ALA A 47 -25.33 32.12 -26.46
N ARG A 48 -25.56 33.44 -26.36
CA ARG A 48 -26.80 33.99 -25.82
C ARG A 48 -28.00 33.55 -26.62
N ASN A 49 -27.91 33.57 -27.95
CA ASN A 49 -28.99 33.14 -28.86
C ASN A 49 -29.34 31.66 -28.61
N ILE A 50 -28.35 30.79 -28.35
CA ILE A 50 -28.61 29.40 -28.02
C ILE A 50 -29.30 29.28 -26.64
N LEU A 51 -28.87 30.04 -25.63
CA LEU A 51 -29.55 30.05 -24.34
C LEU A 51 -31.00 30.50 -24.43
N GLU A 52 -31.29 31.49 -25.28
CA GLU A 52 -32.65 31.95 -25.56
C GLU A 52 -33.45 30.91 -26.35
N ALA A 53 -32.86 30.19 -27.31
CA ALA A 53 -33.50 29.10 -28.05
C ALA A 53 -33.86 27.92 -27.12
N LEU A 54 -33.04 27.63 -26.15
CA LEU A 54 -33.31 26.65 -25.09
C LEU A 54 -34.28 27.15 -23.99
N LYS A 55 -34.91 28.35 -24.21
CA LYS A 55 -35.89 28.99 -23.31
C LYS A 55 -35.34 29.26 -21.89
N ALA A 56 -34.03 29.53 -21.76
CA ALA A 56 -33.41 29.89 -20.49
C ALA A 56 -33.95 31.23 -19.96
N ASP A 57 -34.32 31.31 -18.70
CA ASP A 57 -34.63 32.60 -18.04
C ASP A 57 -33.35 33.32 -17.66
N LEU A 58 -32.79 34.09 -18.60
CA LEU A 58 -31.54 34.83 -18.45
C LEU A 58 -31.55 35.78 -17.26
N VAL A 59 -32.73 36.32 -16.89
CA VAL A 59 -32.89 37.26 -15.79
C VAL A 59 -32.72 36.52 -14.42
N GLN A 60 -33.31 35.34 -14.31
CA GLN A 60 -33.20 34.55 -13.11
C GLN A 60 -31.79 33.95 -12.94
N ILE A 61 -31.18 33.47 -14.04
CA ILE A 61 -29.79 32.97 -14.05
C ILE A 61 -28.85 34.08 -13.58
N ARG A 62 -28.98 35.30 -14.13
CA ARG A 62 -28.19 36.45 -13.71
C ARG A 62 -28.35 36.76 -12.23
N ARG A 63 -29.55 36.77 -11.68
CA ARG A 63 -29.80 37.01 -10.26
C ARG A 63 -29.19 35.91 -9.35
N LYS A 64 -29.24 34.66 -9.78
CA LYS A 64 -28.61 33.58 -9.02
C LYS A 64 -27.09 33.72 -8.96
N ILE A 65 -26.46 34.08 -10.08
CA ILE A 65 -25.02 34.33 -10.14
C ILE A 65 -24.64 35.54 -9.26
N GLU A 66 -25.36 36.63 -9.34
CA GLU A 66 -25.12 37.81 -8.54
C GLU A 66 -25.23 37.53 -7.02
N ASN A 67 -26.21 36.73 -6.60
CA ASN A 67 -26.37 36.34 -5.21
C ASN A 67 -25.21 35.45 -4.67
N ILE A 68 -24.61 34.62 -5.50
CA ILE A 68 -23.44 33.80 -5.13
C ILE A 68 -22.19 34.66 -5.01
N SER A 69 -22.04 35.65 -5.91
CA SER A 69 -20.86 36.52 -5.96
C SER A 69 -20.84 37.57 -4.84
N ILE A 70 -21.99 37.97 -4.29
CA ILE A 70 -22.13 39.01 -3.24
C ILE A 70 -21.61 38.52 -1.87
N ASN A 71 -21.49 37.20 -1.64
CA ASN A 71 -21.00 36.63 -0.37
C ASN A 71 -19.48 36.71 -0.19
N ASN A 72 -18.73 37.21 -1.14
CA ASN A 72 -17.27 37.38 -1.07
C ASN A 72 -16.93 38.87 -0.87
N ASN A 73 -16.95 39.35 0.39
CA ASN A 73 -16.61 40.74 0.75
C ASN A 73 -15.10 40.98 0.69
N PHE A 74 -14.59 41.53 -0.40
CA PHE A 74 -13.23 42.06 -0.46
C PHE A 74 -13.19 43.48 -1.00
N SER A 75 -12.30 44.33 -0.43
CA SER A 75 -12.10 45.72 -0.86
C SER A 75 -11.23 45.76 -2.12
N SER A 76 -11.78 46.27 -3.23
CA SER A 76 -11.10 46.35 -4.50
C SER A 76 -10.38 47.70 -4.70
N ASN A 77 -9.13 47.64 -5.17
CA ASN A 77 -8.45 48.77 -5.82
C ASN A 77 -8.84 48.83 -7.32
N PRO A 78 -9.29 49.92 -7.85
CA PRO A 78 -9.85 49.99 -9.21
C PRO A 78 -8.88 49.81 -10.39
N ASP A 79 -7.56 49.76 -10.16
CA ASP A 79 -6.53 49.71 -11.23
C ASP A 79 -5.77 48.38 -11.38
N ARG A 80 -6.31 47.29 -10.83
CA ARG A 80 -5.65 45.96 -10.97
C ARG A 80 -6.16 45.18 -12.18
N SER A 81 -5.26 44.66 -12.98
CA SER A 81 -5.58 43.62 -13.97
C SER A 81 -6.08 42.36 -13.27
N ILE A 82 -7.38 42.05 -13.42
CA ILE A 82 -8.00 40.88 -12.80
C ILE A 82 -7.49 39.64 -13.50
N MET A 83 -6.81 38.74 -12.78
CA MET A 83 -6.28 37.48 -13.29
C MET A 83 -7.38 36.41 -13.31
N PRO A 84 -7.42 35.52 -14.33
CA PRO A 84 -8.35 34.40 -14.35
C PRO A 84 -7.96 33.33 -13.31
N THR A 85 -8.94 32.69 -12.70
CA THR A 85 -8.73 31.51 -11.87
C THR A 85 -8.33 30.32 -12.73
N LYS A 86 -7.77 29.27 -12.08
CA LYS A 86 -7.44 28.00 -12.76
C LYS A 86 -8.65 27.39 -13.49
N LEU A 87 -9.85 27.58 -12.94
CA LEU A 87 -11.11 27.10 -13.51
C LEU A 87 -11.48 27.89 -14.77
N ALA A 88 -11.38 29.20 -14.72
CA ALA A 88 -11.60 30.09 -15.87
C ALA A 88 -10.57 29.85 -16.99
N GLU A 89 -9.28 29.63 -16.64
CA GLU A 89 -8.27 29.26 -17.63
C GLU A 89 -8.54 27.89 -18.27
N TYR A 90 -9.03 26.94 -17.48
CA TYR A 90 -9.42 25.63 -18.01
C TYR A 90 -10.57 25.75 -19.02
N SER A 91 -11.61 26.51 -18.69
CA SER A 91 -12.75 26.74 -19.61
C SER A 91 -12.32 27.42 -20.89
N LEU A 92 -11.38 28.38 -20.87
CA LEU A 92 -10.80 29.00 -22.06
C LEU A 92 -9.98 28.01 -22.92
N LYS A 93 -9.15 27.15 -22.27
CA LYS A 93 -8.40 26.09 -22.96
C LYS A 93 -9.35 25.08 -23.59
N ARG A 94 -10.43 24.73 -22.89
CA ARG A 94 -11.45 23.82 -23.42
C ARG A 94 -12.22 24.47 -24.60
N ALA A 95 -12.57 25.73 -24.54
CA ALA A 95 -13.18 26.46 -25.65
C ALA A 95 -12.31 26.40 -26.91
N ALA A 96 -10.99 26.46 -26.77
CA ALA A 96 -10.07 26.33 -27.91
C ALA A 96 -10.01 24.89 -28.47
N LEU A 97 -10.26 23.87 -27.64
CA LEU A 97 -10.40 22.48 -28.10
C LEU A 97 -11.75 22.27 -28.80
N GLU A 98 -12.83 22.84 -28.26
CA GLU A 98 -14.15 22.79 -28.89
C GLU A 98 -14.14 23.46 -30.28
N SER A 99 -13.45 24.62 -30.49
CA SER A 99 -13.33 25.23 -31.80
C SER A 99 -12.67 24.31 -32.85
N LYS A 100 -11.65 23.52 -32.42
CA LYS A 100 -11.00 22.52 -33.29
C LYS A 100 -11.93 21.34 -33.60
N GLN A 101 -12.71 20.89 -32.62
CA GLN A 101 -13.68 19.81 -32.77
C GLN A 101 -14.75 20.15 -33.80
N TYR A 102 -15.28 21.39 -33.76
CA TYR A 102 -16.26 21.90 -34.73
C TYR A 102 -15.60 22.48 -36.00
N ARG A 103 -14.29 22.31 -36.19
CA ARG A 103 -13.50 22.78 -37.34
C ARG A 103 -13.72 24.29 -37.63
N SER A 104 -13.83 25.09 -36.59
CA SER A 104 -13.95 26.55 -36.66
C SER A 104 -12.56 27.19 -36.66
N ASP A 105 -12.31 28.15 -37.60
CA ASP A 105 -11.02 28.85 -37.67
C ASP A 105 -10.80 29.83 -36.51
N GLU A 106 -11.86 30.15 -35.75
CA GLU A 106 -11.84 31.07 -34.61
C GLU A 106 -12.61 30.51 -33.42
N VAL A 107 -12.14 30.85 -32.22
CA VAL A 107 -12.85 30.52 -30.98
C VAL A 107 -14.00 31.49 -30.78
N ASN A 108 -15.26 31.02 -30.86
CA ASN A 108 -16.46 31.82 -30.69
C ASN A 108 -17.08 31.67 -29.29
N THR A 109 -18.12 32.44 -29.00
CA THR A 109 -18.79 32.47 -27.69
C THR A 109 -19.49 31.16 -27.32
N ILE A 110 -19.91 30.36 -28.33
CA ILE A 110 -20.53 29.02 -28.07
C ILE A 110 -19.49 28.05 -27.60
N HIS A 111 -18.28 28.09 -28.15
CA HIS A 111 -17.19 27.26 -27.70
C HIS A 111 -16.82 27.57 -26.22
N LEU A 112 -16.92 28.83 -25.79
CA LEU A 112 -16.73 29.20 -24.39
C LEU A 112 -17.85 28.64 -23.50
N LEU A 113 -19.10 28.70 -23.92
CA LEU A 113 -20.25 28.15 -23.19
C LEU A 113 -20.10 26.62 -23.03
N LEU A 114 -19.72 25.91 -24.09
CA LEU A 114 -19.41 24.48 -24.05
C LEU A 114 -18.23 24.18 -23.13
N GLY A 115 -17.20 25.05 -23.16
CA GLY A 115 -16.03 24.91 -22.27
C GLY A 115 -16.37 25.10 -20.78
N ILE A 116 -17.36 25.92 -20.44
CA ILE A 116 -17.88 26.05 -19.06
C ILE A 116 -18.68 24.82 -18.68
N LEU A 117 -19.61 24.36 -19.51
CA LEU A 117 -20.47 23.21 -19.23
C LEU A 117 -19.76 21.86 -19.21
N TYR A 118 -18.53 21.78 -19.73
CA TYR A 118 -17.77 20.53 -19.76
C TYR A 118 -17.37 20.02 -18.38
N LYS A 119 -17.26 20.90 -17.38
CA LYS A 119 -16.84 20.54 -16.02
C LYS A 119 -18.03 20.50 -15.07
N ILE A 120 -18.38 19.29 -14.64
CA ILE A 120 -19.54 18.99 -13.78
C ILE A 120 -19.45 19.67 -12.40
N ASP A 121 -18.24 19.82 -11.82
CA ASP A 121 -18.04 20.41 -10.49
C ASP A 121 -17.95 21.95 -10.48
N ASP A 122 -18.30 22.63 -11.58
CA ASP A 122 -18.29 24.09 -11.67
C ASP A 122 -19.60 24.65 -11.12
N PRO A 123 -19.58 25.60 -10.17
CA PRO A 123 -20.80 26.26 -9.67
C PRO A 123 -21.68 26.89 -10.79
N THR A 124 -21.05 27.35 -11.87
CA THR A 124 -21.73 27.91 -13.04
C THR A 124 -22.49 26.83 -13.80
N THR A 125 -21.89 25.63 -13.94
CA THR A 125 -22.53 24.46 -14.56
C THR A 125 -23.76 24.03 -13.77
N HIS A 126 -23.66 23.92 -12.45
CA HIS A 126 -24.82 23.59 -11.59
C HIS A 126 -25.98 24.61 -11.70
N ILE A 127 -25.67 25.89 -11.91
CA ILE A 127 -26.72 26.90 -12.13
C ILE A 127 -27.43 26.64 -13.45
N LEU A 128 -26.71 26.31 -14.52
CA LEU A 128 -27.27 26.03 -15.84
C LEU A 128 -28.05 24.72 -15.89
N GLU A 129 -27.54 23.68 -15.25
CA GLU A 129 -28.22 22.38 -15.12
C GLU A 129 -29.55 22.50 -14.37
N ALA A 130 -29.67 23.40 -13.40
CA ALA A 130 -30.94 23.65 -12.69
C ALA A 130 -32.03 24.27 -13.60
N TYR A 131 -31.71 24.65 -14.82
CA TYR A 131 -32.61 25.11 -15.87
C TYR A 131 -32.64 24.18 -17.10
N ASP A 132 -32.24 22.92 -16.92
CA ASP A 132 -32.18 21.89 -17.97
C ASP A 132 -31.24 22.25 -19.12
N ILE A 133 -30.18 23.05 -18.86
CA ILE A 133 -29.15 23.44 -19.81
C ILE A 133 -27.86 22.70 -19.47
N ASP A 134 -27.57 21.65 -20.21
CA ASP A 134 -26.37 20.85 -20.11
C ASP A 134 -25.50 20.96 -21.37
N TYR A 135 -24.34 20.30 -21.35
CA TYR A 135 -23.41 20.28 -22.48
C TYR A 135 -24.06 19.73 -23.75
N GLU A 136 -24.86 18.66 -23.63
CA GLU A 136 -25.47 17.96 -24.76
C GLU A 136 -26.55 18.83 -25.44
N SER A 137 -27.41 19.53 -24.69
CA SER A 137 -28.47 20.41 -25.19
C SER A 137 -27.88 21.59 -25.97
N VAL A 138 -26.82 22.23 -25.45
CA VAL A 138 -26.12 23.32 -26.13
C VAL A 138 -25.39 22.84 -27.39
N ALA A 139 -24.77 21.67 -27.33
CA ALA A 139 -24.06 21.07 -28.47
C ALA A 139 -25.02 20.65 -29.60
N ALA A 140 -26.20 20.13 -29.25
CA ALA A 140 -27.23 19.76 -30.21
C ALA A 140 -27.78 20.99 -30.94
N GLU A 141 -28.12 22.09 -30.22
CA GLU A 141 -28.60 23.32 -30.80
C GLU A 141 -27.54 24.00 -31.68
N TYR A 142 -26.26 23.93 -31.28
CA TYR A 142 -25.15 24.43 -32.09
C TYR A 142 -25.00 23.66 -33.39
N ARG A 143 -25.11 22.32 -33.37
CA ARG A 143 -25.10 21.48 -34.59
C ARG A 143 -26.27 21.82 -35.52
N ALA A 144 -27.45 22.01 -34.96
CA ALA A 144 -28.62 22.44 -35.73
C ALA A 144 -28.39 23.82 -36.41
N MET A 145 -27.78 24.76 -35.69
CA MET A 145 -27.45 26.09 -36.21
C MET A 145 -26.42 26.03 -37.33
N LEU A 146 -25.40 25.15 -37.25
CA LEU A 146 -24.40 24.92 -38.30
C LEU A 146 -25.01 24.25 -39.53
N LYS A 147 -25.96 23.32 -39.37
CA LYS A 147 -26.72 22.72 -40.48
C LYS A 147 -27.52 23.79 -41.26
N ASN A 148 -28.17 24.68 -40.56
CA ASN A 148 -29.00 25.74 -41.17
C ASN A 148 -28.20 26.86 -41.87
N SER A 149 -26.93 27.08 -41.44
CA SER A 149 -26.06 28.13 -42.03
C SER A 149 -25.23 27.64 -43.22
N GLY A 150 -25.34 26.36 -43.63
CA GLY A 150 -24.66 25.84 -44.82
C GLY A 150 -23.13 25.71 -44.64
N GLN A 151 -22.59 25.83 -43.46
CA GLN A 151 -21.16 25.79 -43.16
C GLN A 151 -20.60 24.38 -42.87
N LEU A 152 -21.41 23.35 -43.02
CA LEU A 152 -20.95 21.96 -42.98
C LEU A 152 -20.44 21.53 -44.36
N PRO A 153 -19.21 20.95 -44.48
CA PRO A 153 -18.76 20.37 -45.72
C PRO A 153 -19.71 19.24 -46.16
N LYS A 154 -20.18 19.26 -47.39
CA LYS A 154 -20.98 18.19 -48.02
C LYS A 154 -20.11 16.94 -48.21
N ALA A 155 -19.82 16.21 -47.16
CA ALA A 155 -19.30 14.84 -47.22
C ALA A 155 -19.46 14.16 -45.87
N SER A 156 -20.31 13.14 -45.81
CA SER A 156 -20.54 12.16 -44.77
C SER A 156 -21.46 12.55 -43.62
N PHE A 157 -22.71 12.94 -43.92
CA PHE A 157 -23.87 12.67 -43.07
C PHE A 157 -25.02 12.41 -44.03
N ASP A 158 -25.02 11.24 -44.72
CA ASP A 158 -26.19 10.71 -45.40
C ASP A 158 -26.99 9.85 -44.40
N ASP A 159 -28.21 10.27 -44.26
CA ASP A 159 -29.41 9.60 -43.83
C ASP A 159 -29.31 8.11 -43.51
N GLU A 160 -29.34 7.78 -42.21
CA GLU A 160 -30.09 6.67 -41.65
C GLU A 160 -30.62 7.16 -40.30
N GLU A 161 -31.87 7.64 -40.31
CA GLU A 161 -32.73 7.68 -39.14
C GLU A 161 -32.97 6.22 -38.76
N GLU A 162 -32.32 5.83 -37.74
CA GLU A 162 -32.55 4.81 -36.69
C GLU A 162 -31.19 4.34 -36.20
N ASP A 163 -30.88 4.62 -34.92
CA ASP A 163 -29.77 4.03 -34.14
C ASP A 163 -28.35 4.54 -34.47
N ALA A 164 -28.04 5.80 -34.12
CA ALA A 164 -26.64 6.24 -34.09
C ALA A 164 -26.32 7.10 -32.84
N GLU A 165 -26.34 6.48 -31.68
CA GLU A 165 -25.50 6.88 -30.54
C GLU A 165 -24.20 6.08 -30.58
N ASP A 166 -23.33 6.39 -31.53
CA ASP A 166 -21.97 5.87 -31.48
C ASP A 166 -21.08 6.70 -32.41
N ALA A 167 -20.38 7.65 -31.87
CA ALA A 167 -19.04 8.04 -32.31
C ALA A 167 -18.58 9.33 -31.65
N ALA A 168 -17.73 9.27 -30.69
CA ALA A 168 -16.55 10.16 -30.61
C ALA A 168 -15.71 9.79 -29.35
N PHE A 169 -14.85 8.81 -29.50
CA PHE A 169 -13.71 8.69 -28.57
C PHE A 169 -12.53 9.49 -29.10
N PRO A 170 -11.86 10.30 -28.29
CA PRO A 170 -10.64 10.96 -28.68
C PRO A 170 -9.52 9.92 -28.80
N GLN A 171 -8.98 9.81 -30.00
CA GLN A 171 -7.73 9.06 -30.24
C GLN A 171 -6.61 9.70 -29.42
N THR A 172 -6.10 9.01 -28.45
CA THR A 172 -4.80 9.31 -27.83
C THR A 172 -3.71 9.20 -28.89
N ASN A 173 -2.91 10.23 -29.01
CA ASN A 173 -1.77 10.32 -29.93
C ASN A 173 -0.90 9.08 -29.89
N LYS A 174 -0.91 8.32 -31.00
CA LYS A 174 0.20 7.41 -31.33
C LYS A 174 1.29 8.20 -32.05
N PRO A 175 2.55 7.98 -31.76
CA PRO A 175 3.62 8.53 -32.59
C PRO A 175 3.53 7.89 -33.98
N THR A 176 3.50 8.72 -34.99
CA THR A 176 3.48 8.40 -36.40
C THR A 176 4.77 7.69 -36.81
N GLY A 177 4.72 6.36 -36.81
CA GLY A 177 5.64 5.51 -37.55
C GLY A 177 4.87 4.93 -38.75
N ASN A 178 5.24 5.38 -39.94
CA ASN A 178 4.68 5.05 -41.22
C ASN A 178 4.95 3.58 -41.59
N ILE A 179 3.92 2.69 -41.55
CA ILE A 179 3.97 1.39 -42.26
C ILE A 179 2.54 0.94 -42.59
N GLY A 180 2.27 0.74 -43.86
CA GLY A 180 1.40 -0.26 -44.48
C GLY A 180 -0.10 -0.22 -44.16
N THR A 181 -0.86 0.33 -45.08
CA THR A 181 -2.33 0.30 -45.15
C THR A 181 -2.89 -1.12 -45.30
N GLY A 182 -3.21 -1.76 -44.15
CA GLY A 182 -4.14 -2.87 -44.07
C GLY A 182 -5.24 -2.50 -43.08
N LYS A 183 -6.49 -2.31 -43.52
CA LYS A 183 -7.64 -2.14 -42.59
C LYS A 183 -7.69 -3.35 -41.67
N SER A 184 -7.58 -3.14 -40.37
CA SER A 184 -7.70 -4.19 -39.36
C SER A 184 -9.05 -4.90 -39.52
N LYS A 185 -9.04 -6.26 -39.42
CA LYS A 185 -10.26 -7.06 -39.47
C LYS A 185 -11.07 -7.01 -38.17
N THR A 186 -10.49 -6.46 -37.12
CA THR A 186 -11.05 -6.40 -35.76
C THR A 186 -10.85 -5.03 -35.09
N PRO A 187 -11.44 -3.96 -35.68
CA PRO A 187 -11.19 -2.60 -35.21
C PRO A 187 -11.69 -2.34 -33.78
N THR A 188 -12.83 -2.90 -33.38
CA THR A 188 -13.36 -2.74 -32.01
C THR A 188 -12.48 -3.47 -31.00
N LEU A 189 -12.07 -4.71 -31.28
CA LEU A 189 -11.18 -5.46 -30.40
C LEU A 189 -9.81 -4.78 -30.26
N ASP A 190 -9.27 -4.22 -31.33
CA ASP A 190 -7.97 -3.54 -31.31
C ASP A 190 -7.99 -2.22 -30.49
N ASN A 191 -9.17 -1.62 -30.28
CA ASN A 191 -9.33 -0.44 -29.40
C ASN A 191 -9.33 -0.79 -27.92
N PHE A 192 -9.81 -1.99 -27.56
CA PHE A 192 -9.96 -2.45 -26.16
C PHE A 192 -9.03 -3.61 -25.81
N GLY A 193 -8.13 -4.00 -26.72
CA GLY A 193 -7.22 -5.12 -26.54
C GLY A 193 -5.78 -4.82 -26.94
N ARG A 194 -4.85 -5.64 -26.45
CA ARG A 194 -3.43 -5.62 -26.85
C ARG A 194 -3.11 -6.88 -27.63
N ASP A 195 -2.63 -6.74 -28.86
CA ASP A 195 -2.22 -7.87 -29.69
C ASP A 195 -0.82 -8.36 -29.28
N LEU A 196 -0.76 -9.42 -28.47
CA LEU A 196 0.48 -10.04 -28.03
C LEU A 196 1.32 -10.59 -29.20
N THR A 197 0.66 -11.08 -30.27
CA THR A 197 1.36 -11.62 -31.44
C THR A 197 2.07 -10.52 -32.24
N THR A 198 1.47 -9.34 -32.32
CA THR A 198 2.11 -8.17 -32.92
C THR A 198 3.27 -7.66 -32.06
N MET A 199 3.09 -7.59 -30.73
CA MET A 199 4.16 -7.24 -29.79
C MET A 199 5.32 -8.22 -29.84
N ALA A 200 5.04 -9.53 -30.03
CA ALA A 200 6.07 -10.56 -30.24
C ALA A 200 6.89 -10.30 -31.51
N LYS A 201 6.24 -9.88 -32.61
CA LYS A 201 6.92 -9.50 -33.87
C LYS A 201 7.80 -8.27 -33.70
N GLU A 202 7.38 -7.31 -32.90
CA GLU A 202 8.10 -6.07 -32.62
C GLU A 202 9.22 -6.26 -31.56
N GLY A 203 9.38 -7.46 -30.99
CA GLY A 203 10.39 -7.75 -29.96
C GLY A 203 10.11 -7.07 -28.61
N LYS A 204 8.86 -6.68 -28.36
CA LYS A 204 8.45 -5.96 -27.14
C LYS A 204 8.09 -6.89 -25.96
N LEU A 205 7.96 -8.21 -26.23
CA LEU A 205 7.68 -9.19 -25.19
C LEU A 205 8.96 -9.74 -24.58
N ASP A 206 8.88 -10.05 -23.29
CA ASP A 206 9.96 -10.72 -22.58
C ASP A 206 10.02 -12.22 -22.92
N PRO A 207 11.20 -12.84 -22.97
CA PRO A 207 11.33 -14.26 -23.14
C PRO A 207 10.77 -14.99 -21.91
N VAL A 208 9.99 -16.06 -22.16
CA VAL A 208 9.34 -16.82 -21.10
C VAL A 208 10.11 -18.12 -20.83
N ILE A 209 10.50 -18.32 -19.58
CA ILE A 209 11.29 -19.45 -19.09
C ILE A 209 10.47 -20.28 -18.11
N GLY A 210 10.75 -21.58 -18.07
CA GLY A 210 10.19 -22.50 -17.09
C GLY A 210 8.70 -22.75 -17.23
N ARG A 211 8.10 -22.39 -18.38
CA ARG A 211 6.68 -22.56 -18.67
C ARG A 211 6.42 -23.40 -19.93
N GLU A 212 7.42 -24.18 -20.35
CA GLU A 212 7.35 -25.00 -21.56
C GLU A 212 6.19 -25.97 -21.51
N ASN A 213 5.99 -26.65 -20.38
CA ASN A 213 4.95 -27.67 -20.21
C ASN A 213 3.55 -27.07 -20.24
N GLU A 214 3.37 -25.92 -19.55
CA GLU A 214 2.09 -25.21 -19.51
C GLU A 214 1.73 -24.63 -20.88
N ILE A 215 2.69 -24.03 -21.60
CA ILE A 215 2.48 -23.48 -22.95
C ILE A 215 2.16 -24.62 -23.92
N GLU A 216 2.86 -25.76 -23.82
CA GLU A 216 2.55 -26.95 -24.65
C GLU A 216 1.15 -27.48 -24.34
N ARG A 217 0.78 -27.55 -23.06
CA ARG A 217 -0.55 -27.97 -22.62
C ARG A 217 -1.65 -27.04 -23.13
N VAL A 218 -1.45 -25.71 -23.03
CA VAL A 218 -2.35 -24.70 -23.59
C VAL A 218 -2.49 -24.89 -25.10
N SER A 219 -1.39 -25.10 -25.81
CA SER A 219 -1.38 -25.34 -27.26
C SER A 219 -2.16 -26.62 -27.66
N GLN A 220 -1.99 -27.70 -26.88
CA GLN A 220 -2.75 -28.95 -27.04
C GLN A 220 -4.24 -28.74 -26.84
N ILE A 221 -4.65 -27.99 -25.80
CA ILE A 221 -6.05 -27.71 -25.50
C ILE A 221 -6.68 -26.87 -26.61
N LEU A 222 -6.02 -25.80 -27.05
CA LEU A 222 -6.48 -24.95 -28.15
C LEU A 222 -6.65 -25.69 -29.48
N SER A 223 -5.90 -26.76 -29.68
CA SER A 223 -5.99 -27.61 -30.89
C SER A 223 -7.11 -28.63 -30.83
N ARG A 224 -7.86 -28.76 -29.74
CA ARG A 224 -8.97 -29.74 -29.58
C ARG A 224 -10.22 -29.28 -30.32
N ARG A 225 -11.06 -30.24 -30.69
CA ARG A 225 -12.36 -29.96 -31.32
C ARG A 225 -13.42 -29.49 -30.35
N LYS A 226 -13.37 -29.95 -29.09
CA LYS A 226 -14.29 -29.58 -28.00
C LYS A 226 -13.49 -29.33 -26.75
N LYS A 227 -13.99 -28.47 -25.83
CA LYS A 227 -13.27 -28.01 -24.62
C LYS A 227 -11.89 -27.44 -24.98
N ASN A 228 -11.89 -26.57 -25.99
CA ASN A 228 -10.70 -25.95 -26.54
C ASN A 228 -10.32 -24.62 -25.93
N ASN A 229 -10.90 -24.29 -24.75
CA ASN A 229 -10.57 -23.09 -23.98
C ASN A 229 -9.77 -23.50 -22.73
N PRO A 230 -8.47 -23.23 -22.66
CA PRO A 230 -7.68 -23.44 -21.45
C PRO A 230 -8.02 -22.39 -20.40
N LEU A 231 -8.04 -22.82 -19.13
CA LEU A 231 -8.16 -21.95 -17.97
C LEU A 231 -6.92 -22.12 -17.09
N LEU A 232 -6.11 -21.07 -17.01
CA LEU A 232 -4.92 -21.00 -16.18
C LEU A 232 -5.35 -20.71 -14.73
N ILE A 233 -5.07 -21.63 -13.83
CA ILE A 233 -5.42 -21.52 -12.41
C ILE A 233 -4.13 -21.54 -11.60
N GLY A 234 -3.91 -20.51 -10.80
CA GLY A 234 -2.73 -20.40 -9.93
C GLY A 234 -2.78 -19.14 -9.08
N GLU A 235 -1.91 -19.08 -8.11
CA GLU A 235 -1.82 -17.94 -7.19
C GLU A 235 -1.47 -16.61 -7.93
N PRO A 236 -1.76 -15.45 -7.35
CA PRO A 236 -1.31 -14.17 -7.90
C PRO A 236 0.21 -14.14 -8.05
N GLY A 237 0.72 -13.53 -9.12
CA GLY A 237 2.16 -13.35 -9.33
C GLY A 237 2.93 -14.60 -9.79
N VAL A 238 2.28 -15.75 -10.06
CA VAL A 238 2.98 -16.95 -10.56
C VAL A 238 3.31 -16.91 -12.06
N GLY A 239 2.91 -15.86 -12.79
CA GLY A 239 3.19 -15.69 -14.20
C GLY A 239 2.16 -16.32 -15.15
N LYS A 240 0.87 -16.28 -14.81
CA LYS A 240 -0.23 -16.74 -15.68
C LYS A 240 -0.27 -15.99 -17.01
N SER A 241 -0.12 -14.66 -16.98
CA SER A 241 -0.13 -13.79 -18.17
C SER A 241 1.09 -14.07 -19.06
N ALA A 242 2.26 -14.38 -18.47
CA ALA A 242 3.47 -14.75 -19.20
C ALA A 242 3.29 -16.02 -20.06
N ILE A 243 2.41 -16.96 -19.67
CA ILE A 243 2.10 -18.14 -20.48
C ILE A 243 1.42 -17.74 -21.81
N ALA A 244 0.52 -16.75 -21.78
CA ALA A 244 -0.13 -16.24 -23.00
C ALA A 244 0.87 -15.49 -23.89
N GLU A 245 1.79 -14.71 -23.29
CA GLU A 245 2.88 -14.04 -24.00
C GLU A 245 3.85 -15.06 -24.62
N GLY A 246 4.23 -16.11 -23.87
CA GLY A 246 5.06 -17.21 -24.36
C GLY A 246 4.41 -17.97 -25.50
N LEU A 247 3.09 -18.16 -25.46
CA LEU A 247 2.36 -18.74 -26.59
C LEU A 247 2.45 -17.83 -27.82
N ALA A 248 2.26 -16.51 -27.66
CA ALA A 248 2.38 -15.55 -28.78
C ALA A 248 3.79 -15.54 -29.38
N LEU A 249 4.85 -15.61 -28.55
CA LEU A 249 6.24 -15.75 -28.99
C LEU A 249 6.46 -17.06 -29.78
N ARG A 250 5.95 -18.19 -29.28
CA ARG A 250 6.07 -19.48 -29.99
C ARG A 250 5.27 -19.52 -31.30
N ILE A 251 4.11 -18.85 -31.39
CA ILE A 251 3.35 -18.69 -32.64
C ILE A 251 4.19 -17.90 -33.65
N HIS A 252 4.80 -16.78 -33.23
CA HIS A 252 5.67 -16.00 -34.10
C HIS A 252 6.88 -16.79 -34.57
N GLN A 253 7.53 -17.55 -33.69
CA GLN A 253 8.66 -18.44 -34.02
C GLN A 253 8.27 -19.71 -34.76
N LYS A 254 6.98 -19.94 -35.00
CA LYS A 254 6.43 -21.18 -35.58
C LYS A 254 6.79 -22.47 -34.81
N LYS A 255 6.99 -22.35 -33.49
CA LYS A 255 7.29 -23.47 -32.58
C LYS A 255 6.03 -24.00 -31.89
N VAL A 256 4.91 -24.06 -32.61
CA VAL A 256 3.61 -24.58 -32.16
C VAL A 256 3.03 -25.53 -33.21
N SER A 257 1.87 -26.14 -32.90
CA SER A 257 1.15 -26.96 -33.89
C SER A 257 0.74 -26.11 -35.12
N ARG A 258 0.75 -26.72 -36.32
CA ARG A 258 0.37 -26.03 -37.58
C ARG A 258 -1.00 -25.37 -37.52
N VAL A 259 -1.92 -25.85 -36.66
CA VAL A 259 -3.26 -25.28 -36.45
C VAL A 259 -3.19 -23.88 -35.85
N LEU A 260 -2.12 -23.55 -35.14
CA LEU A 260 -1.93 -22.29 -34.45
C LEU A 260 -1.02 -21.29 -35.20
N TYR A 261 -0.41 -21.63 -36.31
CA TYR A 261 0.59 -20.82 -37.03
C TYR A 261 0.11 -19.42 -37.42
N ASN A 262 -1.16 -19.27 -37.76
CA ASN A 262 -1.74 -17.99 -38.21
C ASN A 262 -2.71 -17.39 -37.18
N LYS A 263 -2.68 -17.87 -35.96
CA LYS A 263 -3.53 -17.34 -34.90
C LYS A 263 -2.93 -16.07 -34.31
N ARG A 264 -3.80 -15.16 -33.91
CA ARG A 264 -3.49 -13.91 -33.14
C ARG A 264 -3.92 -14.13 -31.72
N VAL A 265 -3.06 -13.83 -30.77
CA VAL A 265 -3.40 -13.79 -29.33
C VAL A 265 -3.61 -12.34 -28.93
N VAL A 266 -4.82 -12.01 -28.50
CA VAL A 266 -5.19 -10.65 -28.12
C VAL A 266 -5.67 -10.65 -26.66
N THR A 267 -5.04 -9.85 -25.81
CA THR A 267 -5.47 -9.63 -24.42
C THR A 267 -6.61 -8.64 -24.39
N LEU A 268 -7.72 -8.97 -23.74
CA LEU A 268 -8.85 -8.08 -23.53
C LEU A 268 -8.68 -7.30 -22.22
N ASP A 269 -8.75 -5.98 -22.31
CA ASP A 269 -8.74 -5.09 -21.15
C ASP A 269 -10.17 -4.77 -20.72
N LEU A 270 -10.65 -5.47 -19.68
CA LEU A 270 -12.00 -5.30 -19.16
C LEU A 270 -12.20 -3.94 -18.49
N ALA A 271 -11.16 -3.37 -17.89
CA ALA A 271 -11.24 -2.08 -17.25
C ALA A 271 -11.49 -0.97 -18.28
N SER A 272 -10.81 -1.04 -19.45
CA SER A 272 -11.01 -0.12 -20.56
C SER A 272 -12.40 -0.25 -21.19
N LEU A 273 -13.01 -1.43 -21.18
CA LEU A 273 -14.36 -1.64 -21.67
C LEU A 273 -15.43 -0.98 -20.78
N VAL A 274 -15.22 -0.98 -19.47
CA VAL A 274 -16.13 -0.36 -18.49
C VAL A 274 -15.89 1.13 -18.39
N ALA A 275 -14.66 1.60 -18.60
CA ALA A 275 -14.30 3.01 -18.51
C ALA A 275 -15.13 3.86 -19.48
N GLY A 276 -15.75 4.93 -18.95
CA GLY A 276 -16.58 5.85 -19.73
C GLY A 276 -17.99 5.36 -20.05
N THR A 277 -18.42 4.18 -19.57
CA THR A 277 -19.82 3.75 -19.71
C THR A 277 -20.63 4.26 -18.52
N LYS A 278 -21.59 5.17 -18.79
CA LYS A 278 -22.54 5.67 -17.78
C LYS A 278 -23.71 4.71 -17.54
N TYR A 279 -24.02 3.86 -18.51
CA TYR A 279 -25.15 2.94 -18.48
C TYR A 279 -24.75 1.51 -18.85
N ARG A 280 -25.39 0.53 -18.24
CA ARG A 280 -25.19 -0.91 -18.48
C ARG A 280 -25.29 -1.29 -19.97
N GLY A 281 -26.19 -0.66 -20.73
CA GLY A 281 -26.39 -0.94 -22.14
C GLY A 281 -25.18 -0.67 -23.02
N GLN A 282 -24.41 0.38 -22.74
CA GLN A 282 -23.22 0.73 -23.52
C GLN A 282 -22.09 -0.32 -23.37
N PHE A 283 -21.90 -0.89 -22.18
CA PHE A 283 -20.98 -1.99 -21.97
C PHE A 283 -21.42 -3.26 -22.72
N GLU A 284 -22.73 -3.56 -22.66
CA GLU A 284 -23.29 -4.70 -23.35
C GLU A 284 -23.15 -4.59 -24.87
N GLU A 285 -23.32 -3.39 -25.45
CA GLU A 285 -23.12 -3.10 -26.87
C GLU A 285 -21.67 -3.27 -27.30
N ARG A 286 -20.72 -2.68 -26.56
CA ARG A 286 -19.27 -2.85 -26.83
C ARG A 286 -18.89 -4.33 -26.81
N MET A 287 -19.37 -5.05 -25.81
CA MET A 287 -19.12 -6.47 -25.68
C MET A 287 -19.72 -7.29 -26.83
N LYS A 288 -20.96 -6.99 -27.25
CA LYS A 288 -21.59 -7.62 -28.41
C LYS A 288 -20.82 -7.33 -29.70
N ALA A 289 -20.33 -6.11 -29.89
CA ALA A 289 -19.52 -5.73 -31.06
C ALA A 289 -18.23 -6.55 -31.11
N ILE A 290 -17.49 -6.68 -29.99
CA ILE A 290 -16.30 -7.53 -29.90
C ILE A 290 -16.64 -8.99 -30.19
N MET A 291 -17.74 -9.51 -29.62
CA MET A 291 -18.17 -10.88 -29.87
C MET A 291 -18.47 -11.14 -31.34
N THR A 292 -19.15 -10.21 -31.99
CA THR A 292 -19.45 -10.30 -33.43
C THR A 292 -18.16 -10.27 -34.29
N GLU A 293 -17.16 -9.49 -33.91
CA GLU A 293 -15.85 -9.48 -34.58
C GLU A 293 -15.11 -10.81 -34.39
N LEU A 294 -15.14 -11.38 -33.19
CA LEU A 294 -14.51 -12.68 -32.87
C LEU A 294 -15.19 -13.86 -33.62
N GLU A 295 -16.51 -13.86 -33.70
CA GLU A 295 -17.27 -14.86 -34.45
C GLU A 295 -16.91 -14.86 -35.95
N LYS A 296 -16.71 -13.67 -36.54
CA LYS A 296 -16.29 -13.50 -37.93
C LYS A 296 -14.82 -13.85 -38.17
N ASN A 297 -13.96 -13.63 -37.14
CA ASN A 297 -12.51 -13.81 -37.24
C ASN A 297 -12.00 -14.95 -36.34
N ARG A 298 -12.22 -16.17 -36.72
CA ARG A 298 -11.80 -17.38 -35.98
C ARG A 298 -10.28 -17.54 -35.80
N ASP A 299 -9.49 -16.62 -36.37
CA ASP A 299 -8.03 -16.62 -36.24
C ASP A 299 -7.56 -15.95 -34.93
N VAL A 300 -8.47 -15.32 -34.17
CA VAL A 300 -8.18 -14.65 -32.91
C VAL A 300 -8.38 -15.62 -31.75
N ILE A 301 -7.41 -15.67 -30.84
CA ILE A 301 -7.48 -16.31 -29.53
C ILE A 301 -7.52 -15.16 -28.52
N LEU A 302 -8.61 -15.07 -27.76
CA LEU A 302 -8.81 -14.06 -26.75
C LEU A 302 -8.12 -14.49 -25.45
N PHE A 303 -7.25 -13.66 -24.88
CA PHE A 303 -6.75 -13.85 -23.52
C PHE A 303 -7.49 -12.93 -22.56
N ILE A 304 -8.07 -13.49 -21.50
CA ILE A 304 -8.80 -12.77 -20.49
C ILE A 304 -8.13 -13.04 -19.14
N ASP A 305 -7.46 -12.03 -18.63
CA ASP A 305 -6.95 -12.08 -17.26
C ASP A 305 -8.12 -11.83 -16.28
N GLU A 306 -8.04 -12.40 -15.09
CA GLU A 306 -9.10 -12.33 -14.09
C GLU A 306 -10.49 -12.69 -14.65
N LEU A 307 -10.60 -13.83 -15.33
CA LEU A 307 -11.85 -14.29 -15.96
C LEU A 307 -13.05 -14.26 -15.02
N HIS A 308 -12.84 -14.40 -13.72
CA HIS A 308 -13.89 -14.36 -12.69
C HIS A 308 -14.62 -13.01 -12.65
N THR A 309 -13.97 -11.90 -13.05
CA THR A 309 -14.59 -10.57 -13.09
C THR A 309 -15.76 -10.50 -14.07
N ILE A 310 -15.69 -11.26 -15.17
CA ILE A 310 -16.78 -11.36 -16.14
C ILE A 310 -17.95 -12.16 -15.56
N VAL A 311 -17.67 -13.16 -14.71
CA VAL A 311 -18.66 -14.14 -14.19
C VAL A 311 -19.24 -13.69 -12.87
N GLY A 312 -18.44 -13.04 -12.01
CA GLY A 312 -18.82 -12.64 -10.64
C GLY A 312 -19.57 -11.33 -10.51
N ALA A 313 -19.59 -10.52 -11.55
CA ALA A 313 -20.21 -9.21 -11.55
C ALA A 313 -21.76 -9.21 -11.39
N GLY A 314 -22.40 -10.37 -11.24
CA GLY A 314 -23.87 -10.52 -11.19
C GLY A 314 -24.52 -10.63 -9.81
N SER A 315 -23.76 -10.69 -8.70
CA SER A 315 -24.33 -11.04 -7.38
C SER A 315 -24.74 -9.85 -6.49
N SER A 316 -24.38 -8.61 -6.82
CA SER A 316 -24.88 -7.41 -6.15
C SER A 316 -25.81 -6.62 -7.05
N THR A 317 -26.91 -6.14 -6.50
CA THR A 317 -27.92 -5.31 -7.18
C THR A 317 -27.26 -4.13 -7.90
N GLY A 318 -27.04 -4.29 -9.22
CA GLY A 318 -26.42 -3.24 -10.06
C GLY A 318 -25.15 -3.63 -10.81
N SER A 319 -24.61 -4.85 -10.67
CA SER A 319 -23.38 -5.25 -11.33
C SER A 319 -23.55 -5.74 -12.77
N LEU A 320 -22.52 -5.54 -13.58
CA LEU A 320 -22.45 -5.83 -15.01
C LEU A 320 -22.35 -7.35 -15.25
N ASP A 321 -23.41 -8.00 -15.68
CA ASP A 321 -23.42 -9.44 -15.98
C ASP A 321 -23.00 -9.73 -17.45
N ALA A 322 -21.71 -9.65 -17.72
CA ALA A 322 -21.15 -9.99 -19.03
C ALA A 322 -21.18 -11.49 -19.33
N SER A 323 -21.38 -12.35 -18.33
CA SER A 323 -21.36 -13.79 -18.48
C SER A 323 -22.44 -14.29 -19.44
N ASN A 324 -23.60 -13.64 -19.47
CA ASN A 324 -24.72 -14.00 -20.34
C ASN A 324 -24.44 -13.77 -21.82
N ILE A 325 -23.51 -12.86 -22.16
CA ILE A 325 -23.07 -12.57 -23.52
C ILE A 325 -22.02 -13.60 -23.96
N PHE A 326 -21.06 -13.93 -23.08
CA PHE A 326 -19.98 -14.88 -23.37
C PHE A 326 -20.44 -16.34 -23.41
N LYS A 327 -21.33 -16.76 -22.52
CA LYS A 327 -21.77 -18.16 -22.39
C LYS A 327 -22.28 -18.78 -23.69
N PRO A 328 -23.15 -18.12 -24.49
CA PRO A 328 -23.63 -18.69 -25.74
C PRO A 328 -22.53 -18.92 -26.77
N ALA A 329 -21.64 -17.98 -26.97
CA ALA A 329 -20.55 -18.04 -27.96
C ALA A 329 -19.49 -19.09 -27.59
N LEU A 330 -19.10 -19.17 -26.31
CA LEU A 330 -18.25 -20.24 -25.80
C LEU A 330 -18.95 -21.61 -25.91
N ALA A 331 -20.29 -21.66 -25.71
CA ALA A 331 -21.05 -22.87 -25.81
C ALA A 331 -21.10 -23.44 -27.23
N ARG A 332 -21.22 -22.57 -28.24
CA ARG A 332 -21.23 -22.94 -29.65
C ARG A 332 -19.82 -23.22 -30.18
N GLY A 333 -18.75 -22.87 -29.46
CA GLY A 333 -17.37 -23.03 -29.90
C GLY A 333 -16.97 -22.05 -30.99
N GLU A 334 -17.64 -20.92 -31.08
CA GLU A 334 -17.43 -19.86 -32.07
C GLU A 334 -16.21 -19.03 -31.74
N ILE A 335 -15.83 -19.00 -30.45
CA ILE A 335 -14.70 -18.23 -29.92
C ILE A 335 -13.73 -19.17 -29.22
N GLN A 336 -12.43 -18.88 -29.36
CA GLN A 336 -11.36 -19.49 -28.59
C GLN A 336 -10.86 -18.49 -27.55
N CYS A 337 -10.83 -18.92 -26.28
CA CYS A 337 -10.44 -18.09 -25.14
C CYS A 337 -9.45 -18.82 -24.24
N ILE A 338 -8.44 -18.09 -23.77
CA ILE A 338 -7.56 -18.48 -22.67
C ILE A 338 -7.99 -17.62 -21.47
N GLY A 339 -8.48 -18.24 -20.41
CA GLY A 339 -8.79 -17.55 -19.17
C GLY A 339 -7.67 -17.69 -18.15
N ALA A 340 -7.49 -16.69 -17.27
CA ALA A 340 -6.64 -16.79 -16.09
C ALA A 340 -7.45 -16.41 -14.85
N THR A 341 -7.20 -17.11 -13.73
CA THR A 341 -7.89 -16.85 -12.44
C THR A 341 -7.10 -17.48 -11.28
N THR A 342 -7.45 -17.16 -10.05
CA THR A 342 -6.92 -17.85 -8.87
C THR A 342 -7.76 -19.09 -8.54
N LEU A 343 -7.25 -19.96 -7.66
CA LEU A 343 -7.95 -21.18 -7.25
C LEU A 343 -9.25 -20.87 -6.47
N ASP A 344 -9.21 -19.86 -5.63
CA ASP A 344 -10.35 -19.47 -4.80
C ASP A 344 -11.47 -18.86 -5.65
N GLU A 345 -11.11 -17.95 -6.55
CA GLU A 345 -12.05 -17.32 -7.50
C GLU A 345 -12.64 -18.36 -8.48
N TYR A 346 -11.79 -19.33 -8.90
CA TYR A 346 -12.27 -20.45 -9.70
C TYR A 346 -13.40 -21.21 -8.97
N ARG A 347 -13.17 -21.59 -7.69
CA ARG A 347 -14.18 -22.31 -6.86
C ARG A 347 -15.42 -21.47 -6.61
N GLN A 348 -15.24 -20.16 -6.39
CA GLN A 348 -16.34 -19.28 -6.03
C GLN A 348 -17.24 -18.95 -7.21
N TYR A 349 -16.69 -18.68 -8.37
CA TYR A 349 -17.42 -18.11 -9.52
C TYR A 349 -17.54 -19.05 -10.72
N ILE A 350 -16.53 -19.85 -11.05
CA ILE A 350 -16.50 -20.64 -12.29
C ILE A 350 -16.99 -22.08 -12.05
N GLU A 351 -16.55 -22.74 -11.00
CA GLU A 351 -16.89 -24.13 -10.69
C GLU A 351 -18.40 -24.30 -10.37
N LYS A 352 -19.02 -23.28 -9.76
CA LYS A 352 -20.45 -23.27 -9.50
C LYS A 352 -21.31 -23.09 -10.75
N ASP A 353 -20.72 -22.56 -11.83
CA ASP A 353 -21.38 -22.38 -13.12
C ASP A 353 -21.10 -23.57 -14.04
N GLY A 354 -21.96 -24.57 -14.00
CA GLY A 354 -21.79 -25.80 -14.78
C GLY A 354 -21.75 -25.60 -16.30
N ALA A 355 -22.18 -24.44 -16.81
CA ALA A 355 -22.09 -24.12 -18.24
C ALA A 355 -20.67 -23.70 -18.63
N LEU A 356 -20.00 -22.93 -17.79
CA LEU A 356 -18.61 -22.49 -17.99
C LEU A 356 -17.61 -23.63 -17.68
N GLU A 357 -17.80 -24.35 -16.58
CA GLU A 357 -16.92 -25.46 -16.19
C GLU A 357 -16.80 -26.51 -17.31
N ARG A 358 -17.89 -26.81 -18.02
CA ARG A 358 -17.87 -27.76 -19.12
C ARG A 358 -17.15 -27.26 -20.38
N ARG A 359 -16.84 -25.96 -20.47
CA ARG A 359 -16.23 -25.32 -21.66
C ARG A 359 -14.74 -25.05 -21.49
N PHE A 360 -14.30 -24.86 -20.25
CA PHE A 360 -12.90 -24.64 -19.92
C PHE A 360 -12.20 -25.93 -19.51
N GLN A 361 -10.91 -26.03 -19.86
CA GLN A 361 -10.01 -27.08 -19.40
C GLN A 361 -8.98 -26.50 -18.45
N LYS A 362 -8.96 -26.99 -17.24
CA LYS A 362 -8.04 -26.52 -16.18
C LYS A 362 -6.58 -26.81 -16.54
N VAL A 363 -5.72 -25.83 -16.33
CA VAL A 363 -4.26 -25.91 -16.38
C VAL A 363 -3.74 -25.27 -15.10
N MET A 364 -3.18 -26.08 -14.20
CA MET A 364 -2.60 -25.57 -12.95
C MET A 364 -1.26 -24.91 -13.26
N VAL A 365 -1.04 -23.74 -12.67
CA VAL A 365 0.19 -22.95 -12.80
C VAL A 365 0.79 -22.80 -11.40
N GLU A 366 1.85 -23.56 -11.16
CA GLU A 366 2.56 -23.53 -9.88
C GLU A 366 3.59 -22.38 -9.84
N PRO A 367 3.98 -21.90 -8.64
CA PRO A 367 5.09 -20.97 -8.50
C PRO A 367 6.37 -21.52 -9.12
N THR A 368 7.22 -20.64 -9.66
CA THR A 368 8.53 -21.05 -10.22
C THR A 368 9.49 -21.46 -9.11
N SER A 369 10.40 -22.38 -9.41
CA SER A 369 11.49 -22.75 -8.51
C SER A 369 12.50 -21.58 -8.33
N VAL A 370 13.37 -21.69 -7.32
CA VAL A 370 14.42 -20.70 -7.08
C VAL A 370 15.37 -20.61 -8.29
N GLU A 371 15.77 -21.76 -8.86
CA GLU A 371 16.68 -21.83 -10.00
C GLU A 371 16.05 -21.23 -11.26
N GLU A 372 14.79 -21.55 -11.56
CA GLU A 372 14.06 -20.99 -12.69
C GLU A 372 13.87 -19.49 -12.52
N THR A 373 13.58 -19.01 -11.31
CA THR A 373 13.43 -17.58 -11.04
C THR A 373 14.75 -16.82 -11.26
N ILE A 374 15.89 -17.38 -10.84
CA ILE A 374 17.20 -16.78 -11.11
C ILE A 374 17.45 -16.67 -12.61
N GLN A 375 17.06 -17.67 -13.41
CA GLN A 375 17.17 -17.63 -14.86
C GLN A 375 16.26 -16.55 -15.47
N ILE A 376 15.02 -16.43 -14.97
CA ILE A 376 14.09 -15.38 -15.40
C ILE A 376 14.68 -14.00 -15.13
N LEU A 377 15.14 -13.74 -13.90
CA LEU A 377 15.73 -12.45 -13.54
C LEU A 377 16.95 -12.11 -14.41
N ASN A 378 17.82 -13.08 -14.67
CA ASN A 378 18.99 -12.87 -15.52
C ASN A 378 18.63 -12.50 -16.97
N GLN A 379 17.52 -12.99 -17.50
CA GLN A 379 17.10 -12.64 -18.87
C GLN A 379 16.40 -11.27 -18.97
N VAL A 380 15.70 -10.85 -17.94
CA VAL A 380 15.07 -9.52 -17.93
C VAL A 380 16.01 -8.44 -17.39
N LYS A 381 17.14 -8.82 -16.80
CA LYS A 381 18.15 -7.95 -16.16
C LYS A 381 18.51 -6.74 -17.03
N GLU A 382 18.82 -6.94 -18.31
CA GLU A 382 19.26 -5.88 -19.21
C GLU A 382 18.21 -4.75 -19.35
N LYS A 383 16.93 -5.08 -19.39
CA LYS A 383 15.85 -4.10 -19.50
C LYS A 383 15.71 -3.25 -18.23
N TYR A 384 15.86 -3.87 -17.06
CA TYR A 384 15.85 -3.14 -15.79
C TYR A 384 17.12 -2.31 -15.59
N GLU A 385 18.28 -2.81 -16.06
CA GLU A 385 19.54 -2.06 -16.08
C GLU A 385 19.47 -0.81 -16.95
N GLU A 386 18.81 -0.91 -18.12
CA GLU A 386 18.57 0.25 -18.99
C GLU A 386 17.58 1.23 -18.37
N HIS A 387 16.51 0.71 -17.77
CA HIS A 387 15.45 1.56 -17.20
C HIS A 387 15.94 2.39 -16.00
N HIS A 388 16.68 1.76 -15.08
CA HIS A 388 17.18 2.41 -13.86
C HIS A 388 18.61 2.96 -14.00
N ASN A 389 19.26 2.79 -15.15
CA ASN A 389 20.67 3.14 -15.37
C ASN A 389 21.63 2.57 -14.30
N VAL A 390 21.44 1.29 -13.97
CA VAL A 390 22.23 0.53 -12.98
C VAL A 390 22.82 -0.73 -13.60
N THR A 391 23.64 -1.44 -12.84
CA THR A 391 24.13 -2.79 -13.18
C THR A 391 23.95 -3.69 -11.98
N TYR A 392 23.25 -4.82 -12.15
CA TYR A 392 23.06 -5.79 -11.06
C TYR A 392 24.21 -6.80 -11.05
N THR A 393 24.77 -7.06 -9.86
CA THR A 393 25.71 -8.17 -9.67
C THR A 393 24.98 -9.51 -9.63
N ASP A 394 25.67 -10.60 -9.94
CA ASP A 394 25.06 -11.94 -9.88
C ASP A 394 24.64 -12.30 -8.46
N GLU A 395 25.40 -11.82 -7.45
CA GLU A 395 25.04 -11.94 -6.04
C GLU A 395 23.74 -11.19 -5.72
N ALA A 396 23.54 -9.99 -6.28
CA ALA A 396 22.31 -9.23 -6.09
C ALA A 396 21.09 -9.95 -6.68
N ILE A 397 21.22 -10.53 -7.88
CA ILE A 397 20.15 -11.34 -8.50
C ILE A 397 19.79 -12.55 -7.63
N ARG A 398 20.80 -13.28 -7.14
CA ARG A 398 20.56 -14.40 -6.22
C ARG A 398 19.94 -13.94 -4.90
N ALA A 399 20.36 -12.79 -4.39
CA ALA A 399 19.79 -12.20 -3.18
C ALA A 399 18.31 -11.82 -3.37
N CYS A 400 17.91 -11.25 -4.52
CA CYS A 400 16.50 -10.96 -4.83
C CYS A 400 15.63 -12.22 -4.66
N VAL A 401 16.07 -13.36 -5.17
CA VAL A 401 15.30 -14.60 -5.08
C VAL A 401 15.33 -15.21 -3.69
N ASN A 402 16.53 -15.35 -3.11
CA ASN A 402 16.71 -16.05 -1.82
C ASN A 402 16.10 -15.28 -0.65
N LEU A 403 16.32 -13.96 -0.60
CA LEU A 403 15.82 -13.13 0.50
C LEU A 403 14.30 -12.97 0.42
N THR A 404 13.74 -12.75 -0.77
CA THR A 404 12.27 -12.68 -0.91
C THR A 404 11.60 -14.02 -0.64
N THR A 405 12.21 -15.14 -1.02
CA THR A 405 11.70 -16.48 -0.69
C THR A 405 11.67 -16.71 0.82
N ARG A 406 12.69 -16.22 1.52
CA ARG A 406 12.82 -16.40 2.97
C ARG A 406 11.96 -15.44 3.79
N TYR A 407 11.85 -14.18 3.36
CA TYR A 407 11.29 -13.10 4.17
C TYR A 407 9.92 -12.59 3.70
N ILE A 408 9.52 -12.84 2.46
CA ILE A 408 8.22 -12.48 1.91
C ILE A 408 7.43 -13.76 1.65
N THR A 409 6.53 -14.12 2.57
CA THR A 409 5.80 -15.39 2.54
C THR A 409 4.39 -15.27 1.99
N ASP A 410 3.85 -14.06 1.86
CA ASP A 410 2.50 -13.74 1.39
C ASP A 410 2.40 -13.59 -0.13
N ARG A 411 3.54 -13.61 -0.85
CA ARG A 411 3.63 -13.52 -2.30
C ARG A 411 4.44 -14.69 -2.89
N PHE A 412 4.25 -14.93 -4.18
CA PHE A 412 4.85 -16.06 -4.87
C PHE A 412 5.94 -15.64 -5.86
N LEU A 413 6.86 -16.58 -6.16
CA LEU A 413 7.83 -16.42 -7.22
C LEU A 413 7.13 -16.58 -8.59
N PRO A 414 7.59 -15.84 -9.65
CA PRO A 414 8.76 -14.96 -9.68
C PRO A 414 8.48 -13.50 -9.27
N ASP A 415 7.22 -13.09 -9.13
CA ASP A 415 6.76 -11.72 -8.96
C ASP A 415 7.48 -10.96 -7.83
N LYS A 416 7.48 -11.53 -6.63
CA LYS A 416 8.16 -10.91 -5.47
C LYS A 416 9.66 -10.67 -5.66
N ALA A 417 10.33 -11.50 -6.47
CA ALA A 417 11.74 -11.33 -6.76
C ALA A 417 12.00 -10.29 -7.85
N LEU A 418 11.08 -10.16 -8.82
CA LEU A 418 11.07 -9.09 -9.81
C LEU A 418 10.81 -7.74 -9.15
N ASP A 419 9.84 -7.66 -8.25
CA ASP A 419 9.56 -6.43 -7.47
C ASP A 419 10.79 -6.00 -6.66
N ALA A 420 11.46 -6.93 -5.98
CA ALA A 420 12.66 -6.63 -5.21
C ALA A 420 13.83 -6.14 -6.08
N MET A 421 13.96 -6.68 -7.29
CA MET A 421 14.97 -6.26 -8.26
C MET A 421 14.66 -4.84 -8.76
N ASP A 422 13.41 -4.58 -9.15
CA ASP A 422 12.94 -3.29 -9.64
C ASP A 422 13.12 -2.18 -8.60
N GLU A 423 12.66 -2.42 -7.37
CA GLU A 423 12.79 -1.48 -6.27
C GLU A 423 14.25 -1.24 -5.87
N ALA A 424 15.11 -2.27 -5.92
CA ALA A 424 16.54 -2.13 -5.64
C ALA A 424 17.25 -1.25 -6.67
N GLY A 425 16.94 -1.41 -7.96
CA GLY A 425 17.44 -0.56 -9.03
C GLY A 425 17.02 0.89 -8.86
N SER A 426 15.73 1.12 -8.68
CA SER A 426 15.14 2.44 -8.45
C SER A 426 15.78 3.15 -7.24
N ARG A 427 15.91 2.45 -6.12
CA ARG A 427 16.49 3.01 -4.90
C ARG A 427 17.95 3.41 -5.04
N VAL A 428 18.77 2.56 -5.67
CA VAL A 428 20.19 2.85 -5.91
C VAL A 428 20.34 4.06 -6.83
N TYR A 429 19.49 4.15 -7.85
CA TYR A 429 19.44 5.31 -8.75
C TYR A 429 19.10 6.60 -7.98
N ILE A 430 18.03 6.62 -7.21
CA ILE A 430 17.58 7.80 -6.46
C ILE A 430 18.60 8.19 -5.36
N LYS A 431 19.13 7.23 -4.60
CA LYS A 431 20.07 7.49 -3.49
C LYS A 431 21.36 8.15 -3.95
N ASN A 432 21.79 7.84 -5.18
CA ASN A 432 23.04 8.35 -5.75
C ASN A 432 22.83 9.58 -6.65
N MET A 433 21.58 9.99 -6.89
CA MET A 433 21.23 11.16 -7.67
C MET A 433 21.39 12.44 -6.82
N LYS A 434 22.64 12.81 -6.52
CA LYS A 434 22.93 14.11 -5.91
C LYS A 434 22.94 15.18 -7.00
N VAL A 435 21.98 16.10 -6.94
CA VAL A 435 21.97 17.25 -7.83
C VAL A 435 23.25 18.06 -7.59
N PRO A 436 24.05 18.37 -8.64
CA PRO A 436 25.24 19.18 -8.49
C PRO A 436 24.91 20.56 -7.90
N THR A 437 25.76 21.05 -7.01
CA THR A 437 25.60 22.36 -6.37
C THR A 437 25.53 23.51 -7.40
N ALA A 438 26.12 23.32 -8.58
CA ALA A 438 26.04 24.27 -9.68
C ALA A 438 24.60 24.46 -10.18
N ILE A 439 23.83 23.37 -10.38
CA ILE A 439 22.43 23.42 -10.83
C ILE A 439 21.57 24.15 -9.78
N THR A 440 21.67 23.78 -8.51
CA THR A 440 20.93 24.44 -7.43
C THR A 440 21.31 25.90 -7.27
N SER A 441 22.58 26.27 -7.53
CA SER A 441 23.00 27.68 -7.51
C SER A 441 22.43 28.47 -8.67
N TYR A 442 22.37 27.93 -9.89
CA TYR A 442 21.75 28.58 -11.02
C TYR A 442 20.24 28.74 -10.83
N GLU A 443 19.55 27.74 -10.28
CA GLU A 443 18.12 27.84 -9.96
C GLU A 443 17.83 28.95 -8.94
N GLN A 444 18.67 29.10 -7.89
CA GLN A 444 18.56 30.18 -6.93
C GLN A 444 18.81 31.56 -7.55
N GLN A 445 19.86 31.70 -8.37
CA GLN A 445 20.18 32.96 -9.07
C GLN A 445 19.04 33.34 -10.03
N ILE A 446 18.45 32.40 -10.76
CA ILE A 446 17.32 32.64 -11.65
C ILE A 446 16.11 33.16 -10.84
N GLU A 447 15.84 32.61 -9.66
CA GLU A 447 14.73 33.05 -8.82
C GLU A 447 14.97 34.48 -8.28
N GLU A 448 16.22 34.78 -7.83
CA GLU A 448 16.61 36.14 -7.40
C GLU A 448 16.48 37.17 -8.53
N VAL A 449 16.96 36.85 -9.74
CA VAL A 449 16.86 37.72 -10.91
C VAL A 449 15.41 37.90 -11.35
N LYS A 450 14.56 36.90 -11.25
CA LYS A 450 13.10 36.99 -11.49
C LYS A 450 12.45 37.95 -10.50
N GLU A 451 12.79 37.87 -9.22
CA GLU A 451 12.25 38.80 -8.22
C GLU A 451 12.69 40.24 -8.49
N LEU A 452 13.97 40.45 -8.84
CA LEU A 452 14.51 41.79 -9.18
C LEU A 452 13.83 42.35 -10.44
N LYS A 453 13.64 41.50 -11.46
CA LYS A 453 12.89 41.87 -12.68
C LYS A 453 11.45 42.29 -12.35
N GLN A 454 10.76 41.55 -11.48
CA GLN A 454 9.40 41.91 -11.05
C GLN A 454 9.37 43.24 -10.27
N LYS A 455 10.39 43.50 -9.41
CA LYS A 455 10.51 44.77 -8.68
C LYS A 455 10.76 45.93 -9.65
N ALA A 456 11.65 45.77 -10.64
CA ALA A 456 11.94 46.78 -11.64
C ALA A 456 10.68 47.07 -12.53
N VAL A 457 9.91 46.04 -12.92
CA VAL A 457 8.65 46.23 -13.68
C VAL A 457 7.62 47.00 -12.86
N LYS A 458 7.50 46.68 -11.54
CA LYS A 458 6.59 47.42 -10.63
C LYS A 458 7.01 48.89 -10.44
N ALA A 459 8.34 49.17 -10.45
CA ALA A 459 8.89 50.52 -10.39
C ALA A 459 8.86 51.26 -11.72
N GLN A 460 8.34 50.65 -12.82
CA GLN A 460 8.30 51.17 -14.19
C GLN A 460 9.69 51.44 -14.79
N ASP A 461 10.76 50.89 -14.27
CA ASP A 461 12.10 50.95 -14.83
C ASP A 461 12.31 49.85 -15.88
N TYR A 462 11.89 50.13 -17.11
CA TYR A 462 11.96 49.17 -18.20
C TYR A 462 13.40 48.91 -18.68
N LEU A 463 14.34 49.84 -18.43
CA LEU A 463 15.75 49.64 -18.79
C LEU A 463 16.43 48.60 -17.88
N GLU A 464 16.16 48.67 -16.58
CA GLU A 464 16.66 47.66 -15.64
C GLU A 464 15.94 46.31 -15.80
N ALA A 465 14.62 46.34 -16.00
CA ALA A 465 13.85 45.11 -16.25
C ALA A 465 14.35 44.35 -17.51
N ARG A 466 14.83 45.05 -18.53
CA ARG A 466 15.43 44.47 -19.72
C ARG A 466 16.77 43.80 -19.41
N LYS A 467 17.64 44.43 -18.61
CA LYS A 467 18.94 43.85 -18.18
C LYS A 467 18.71 42.56 -17.38
N TYR A 468 17.76 42.57 -16.43
CA TYR A 468 17.43 41.37 -15.66
C TYR A 468 16.82 40.26 -16.55
N LYS A 469 16.11 40.61 -17.61
CA LYS A 469 15.60 39.62 -18.56
C LYS A 469 16.75 38.99 -19.37
N GLU A 470 17.70 39.79 -19.85
CA GLU A 470 18.88 39.28 -20.57
C GLU A 470 19.76 38.40 -19.67
N GLU A 471 19.85 38.71 -18.37
CA GLU A 471 20.58 37.93 -17.38
C GLU A 471 19.82 36.62 -17.04
N GLU A 472 18.47 36.66 -16.91
CA GLU A 472 17.64 35.47 -16.74
C GLU A 472 17.80 34.51 -17.91
N GLU A 473 17.77 35.01 -19.16
CA GLU A 473 17.95 34.21 -20.38
C GLU A 473 19.35 33.55 -20.41
N ARG A 474 20.38 34.30 -20.00
CA ARG A 474 21.74 33.77 -19.90
C ARG A 474 21.86 32.66 -18.87
N LEU A 475 21.37 32.88 -17.65
CA LEU A 475 21.36 31.86 -16.59
C LEU A 475 20.56 30.63 -16.97
N MET A 476 19.44 30.78 -17.71
CA MET A 476 18.69 29.65 -18.23
C MET A 476 19.48 28.80 -19.24
N ILE A 477 20.32 29.44 -20.08
CA ILE A 477 21.18 28.72 -21.01
C ILE A 477 22.26 27.96 -20.23
N GLU A 478 22.92 28.59 -19.25
CA GLU A 478 23.92 27.96 -18.41
C GLU A 478 23.32 26.79 -17.59
N LEU A 479 22.10 26.94 -17.05
CA LEU A 479 21.36 25.88 -16.38
C LEU A 479 21.09 24.68 -17.32
N ASN A 480 20.63 24.96 -18.55
CA ASN A 480 20.37 23.89 -19.54
C ASN A 480 21.66 23.13 -19.91
N ILE A 481 22.77 23.84 -20.06
CA ILE A 481 24.09 23.20 -20.34
C ILE A 481 24.49 22.30 -19.15
N ALA A 482 24.43 22.85 -17.94
CA ALA A 482 24.74 22.08 -16.72
C ALA A 482 23.83 20.87 -16.52
N GLN A 483 22.54 20.98 -16.84
CA GLN A 483 21.59 19.86 -16.81
C GLN A 483 21.94 18.81 -17.88
N GLN A 484 22.29 19.21 -19.10
CA GLN A 484 22.70 18.27 -20.16
C GLN A 484 24.02 17.55 -19.82
N GLU A 485 24.98 18.26 -19.26
CA GLU A 485 26.26 17.67 -18.83
C GLU A 485 26.01 16.65 -17.69
N TRP A 486 25.15 16.98 -16.72
CA TRP A 486 24.77 16.10 -15.62
C TRP A 486 24.01 14.87 -16.11
N ASP A 487 23.05 15.03 -17.03
CA ASP A 487 22.32 13.92 -17.64
C ASP A 487 23.24 12.97 -18.41
N ASN A 488 24.27 13.50 -19.08
CA ASN A 488 25.27 12.69 -19.78
C ASN A 488 26.17 11.95 -18.78
N GLU A 489 26.63 12.62 -17.70
CA GLU A 489 27.41 11.96 -16.64
C GLU A 489 26.64 10.84 -15.96
N ILE A 490 25.32 11.04 -15.70
CA ILE A 490 24.47 10.00 -15.13
C ILE A 490 24.36 8.80 -16.07
N LYS A 491 24.19 9.04 -17.39
CA LYS A 491 24.08 7.95 -18.38
C LYS A 491 25.38 7.15 -18.52
N GLU A 492 26.54 7.80 -18.36
CA GLU A 492 27.84 7.13 -18.48
C GLU A 492 28.24 6.36 -17.21
N ARG A 493 27.77 6.79 -16.01
CA ARG A 493 28.09 6.16 -14.72
C ARG A 493 26.97 5.24 -14.26
N LYS A 494 26.88 4.03 -14.82
CA LYS A 494 25.97 3.00 -14.29
C LYS A 494 26.34 2.66 -12.86
N GLN A 495 25.38 2.76 -11.96
CA GLN A 495 25.53 2.41 -10.54
C GLN A 495 25.41 0.89 -10.35
N ILE A 496 26.18 0.34 -9.41
CA ILE A 496 26.19 -1.10 -9.16
C ILE A 496 25.20 -1.40 -8.01
N VAL A 497 24.26 -2.30 -8.27
CA VAL A 497 23.35 -2.84 -7.27
C VAL A 497 23.99 -4.08 -6.66
N THR A 498 24.25 -4.04 -5.36
CA THR A 498 24.88 -5.13 -4.59
C THR A 498 23.85 -5.92 -3.78
N GLU A 499 24.25 -7.05 -3.22
CA GLU A 499 23.44 -7.84 -2.28
C GLU A 499 22.93 -6.99 -1.10
N GLU A 500 23.76 -6.06 -0.59
CA GLU A 500 23.37 -5.18 0.52
C GLU A 500 22.19 -4.26 0.16
N ASN A 501 22.19 -3.72 -1.07
CA ASN A 501 21.08 -2.89 -1.54
C ASN A 501 19.77 -3.68 -1.62
N VAL A 502 19.85 -4.92 -2.12
CA VAL A 502 18.70 -5.82 -2.16
C VAL A 502 18.22 -6.16 -0.74
N ALA A 503 19.15 -6.43 0.18
CA ALA A 503 18.80 -6.70 1.57
C ALA A 503 18.11 -5.51 2.25
N GLU A 504 18.53 -4.25 1.95
CA GLU A 504 17.84 -3.05 2.41
C GLU A 504 16.39 -2.99 1.90
N VAL A 505 16.18 -3.30 0.62
CA VAL A 505 14.85 -3.29 0.00
C VAL A 505 13.96 -4.39 0.59
N VAL A 506 14.46 -5.61 0.67
CA VAL A 506 13.68 -6.72 1.26
C VAL A 506 13.36 -6.44 2.73
N SER A 507 14.26 -5.75 3.45
CA SER A 507 13.99 -5.29 4.81
C SER A 507 12.82 -4.32 4.90
N MET A 508 12.70 -3.40 3.94
CA MET A 508 11.55 -2.47 3.89
C MET A 508 10.26 -3.17 3.49
N MET A 509 10.33 -4.05 2.49
CA MET A 509 9.14 -4.81 2.02
C MET A 509 8.59 -5.75 3.09
N SER A 510 9.47 -6.40 3.86
CA SER A 510 9.08 -7.40 4.87
C SER A 510 8.92 -6.84 6.28
N GLY A 511 9.42 -5.61 6.54
CA GLY A 511 9.50 -5.04 7.88
C GLY A 511 10.56 -5.68 8.78
N VAL A 512 11.44 -6.53 8.22
CA VAL A 512 12.50 -7.25 8.95
C VAL A 512 13.85 -6.62 8.66
N PRO A 513 14.70 -6.34 9.66
CA PRO A 513 16.04 -5.79 9.45
C PRO A 513 16.99 -6.83 8.81
N VAL A 514 16.81 -7.10 7.50
CA VAL A 514 17.59 -8.09 6.73
C VAL A 514 19.03 -7.64 6.53
N THR A 515 19.28 -6.34 6.54
CA THR A 515 20.60 -5.72 6.29
C THR A 515 21.65 -6.04 7.35
N LYS A 516 21.24 -6.62 8.48
CA LYS A 516 22.14 -6.98 9.61
C LYS A 516 22.48 -8.48 9.68
N VAL A 517 22.10 -9.28 8.69
CA VAL A 517 22.28 -10.75 8.68
C VAL A 517 23.74 -11.18 8.41
N GLY A 518 24.66 -10.23 8.19
CA GLY A 518 26.09 -10.48 8.10
C GLY A 518 26.78 -10.67 9.46
N LYS A 519 28.08 -10.46 9.52
CA LYS A 519 28.96 -10.63 10.71
C LYS A 519 28.44 -10.00 12.00
N ASN A 520 27.68 -8.89 11.92
CA ASN A 520 27.10 -8.19 13.07
C ASN A 520 25.97 -8.93 13.80
N GLU A 521 25.25 -9.88 13.16
CA GLU A 521 24.19 -10.64 13.84
C GLU A 521 24.74 -11.69 14.79
N LEU A 522 25.83 -12.36 14.41
CA LEU A 522 26.49 -13.33 15.29
C LEU A 522 27.08 -12.64 16.53
N ASP A 523 27.62 -11.43 16.38
CA ASP A 523 28.12 -10.63 17.49
C ASP A 523 26.99 -10.15 18.42
N LYS A 524 25.86 -9.71 17.85
CA LYS A 524 24.64 -9.36 18.63
C LYS A 524 24.11 -10.57 19.39
N LEU A 525 24.04 -11.73 18.74
CA LEU A 525 23.60 -12.98 19.38
C LEU A 525 24.57 -13.45 20.48
N ALA A 526 25.87 -13.21 20.31
CA ALA A 526 26.87 -13.52 21.35
C ALA A 526 26.72 -12.60 22.57
N GLN A 527 26.34 -11.32 22.36
CA GLN A 527 26.15 -10.33 23.44
C GLN A 527 24.74 -10.36 24.04
N MET A 528 23.79 -11.07 23.40
CA MET A 528 22.36 -11.08 23.76
C MET A 528 22.14 -11.53 25.23
N ASP A 529 22.93 -12.46 25.74
CA ASP A 529 22.86 -12.91 27.14
C ASP A 529 23.10 -11.74 28.10
N ASN A 530 24.12 -10.94 27.86
CA ASN A 530 24.45 -9.76 28.69
C ASN A 530 23.38 -8.67 28.61
N VAL A 531 22.88 -8.39 27.41
CA VAL A 531 21.85 -7.37 27.19
C VAL A 531 20.54 -7.75 27.87
N LEU A 532 20.09 -9.00 27.72
CA LEU A 532 18.87 -9.49 28.36
C LEU A 532 19.00 -9.53 29.88
N ASN A 533 20.14 -10.00 30.44
CA ASN A 533 20.40 -10.01 31.87
C ASN A 533 20.47 -8.60 32.47
N GLY A 534 20.90 -7.59 31.72
CA GLY A 534 20.88 -6.18 32.15
C GLY A 534 19.47 -5.59 32.24
N LYS A 535 18.51 -6.13 31.49
CA LYS A 535 17.12 -5.61 31.44
C LYS A 535 16.13 -6.47 32.23
N VAL A 536 16.40 -7.78 32.40
CA VAL A 536 15.55 -8.71 33.13
C VAL A 536 16.32 -9.22 34.34
N ILE A 537 16.08 -8.59 35.48
CA ILE A 537 16.83 -8.85 36.72
C ILE A 537 16.36 -10.11 37.40
N GLY A 538 17.30 -10.82 38.03
CA GLY A 538 17.04 -12.03 38.83
C GLY A 538 16.76 -13.31 38.04
N GLN A 539 16.83 -13.31 36.71
CA GLN A 539 16.41 -14.43 35.86
C GLN A 539 17.53 -14.97 34.94
N GLY A 540 18.78 -14.93 35.36
CA GLY A 540 19.95 -15.28 34.53
C GLY A 540 19.93 -16.70 33.94
N GLU A 541 19.41 -17.70 34.66
CA GLU A 541 19.26 -19.07 34.13
C GLU A 541 18.19 -19.15 33.03
N ALA A 542 17.06 -18.44 33.22
CA ALA A 542 15.98 -18.37 32.27
C ALA A 542 16.46 -17.70 30.95
N VAL A 543 17.16 -16.58 31.06
CA VAL A 543 17.75 -15.87 29.92
C VAL A 543 18.74 -16.77 29.17
N LYS A 544 19.68 -17.42 29.85
CA LYS A 544 20.66 -18.32 29.21
C LYS A 544 20.02 -19.45 28.40
N LYS A 545 18.94 -20.06 28.89
CA LYS A 545 18.22 -21.12 28.17
C LYS A 545 17.58 -20.61 26.90
N VAL A 546 16.89 -19.47 27.01
CA VAL A 546 16.25 -18.83 25.86
C VAL A 546 17.27 -18.44 24.78
N VAL A 547 18.37 -17.76 25.17
CA VAL A 547 19.43 -17.34 24.25
C VAL A 547 20.05 -18.53 23.53
N ARG A 548 20.37 -19.62 24.27
CA ARG A 548 20.92 -20.84 23.65
C ARG A 548 19.99 -21.47 22.61
N ALA A 549 18.70 -21.51 22.89
CA ALA A 549 17.73 -22.04 21.92
C ALA A 549 17.62 -21.17 20.65
N ILE A 550 17.64 -19.84 20.79
CA ILE A 550 17.65 -18.91 19.69
C ILE A 550 18.94 -19.01 18.87
N GLN A 551 20.11 -19.05 19.54
CA GLN A 551 21.43 -19.26 18.91
C GLN A 551 21.47 -20.55 18.09
N ARG A 552 20.97 -21.66 18.64
CA ARG A 552 20.87 -22.95 17.93
C ARG A 552 20.02 -22.89 16.68
N ASN A 553 18.88 -22.16 16.70
CA ASN A 553 18.04 -21.95 15.52
C ASN A 553 18.75 -21.09 14.47
N ARG A 554 19.34 -19.96 14.88
CA ARG A 554 20.04 -19.04 13.98
C ARG A 554 21.32 -19.63 13.38
N ALA A 555 21.95 -20.57 14.07
CA ALA A 555 23.07 -21.35 13.53
C ALA A 555 22.64 -22.41 12.48
N GLY A 556 21.35 -22.53 12.16
CA GLY A 556 20.84 -23.49 11.19
C GLY A 556 20.77 -24.93 11.67
N LEU A 557 20.92 -25.17 12.98
CA LEU A 557 20.92 -26.51 13.57
C LEU A 557 19.52 -27.03 13.93
N LYS A 558 18.47 -26.21 13.77
CA LYS A 558 17.06 -26.55 14.01
C LYS A 558 16.34 -26.81 12.70
N ASP A 559 15.28 -27.63 12.74
CA ASP A 559 14.41 -27.89 11.61
C ASP A 559 13.81 -26.56 11.08
N PRO A 560 14.04 -26.19 9.81
CA PRO A 560 13.56 -24.94 9.22
C PRO A 560 12.02 -24.86 9.13
N LYS A 561 11.33 -25.97 9.32
CA LYS A 561 9.85 -26.01 9.30
C LYS A 561 9.22 -25.57 10.62
N LYS A 562 9.99 -25.45 11.69
CA LYS A 562 9.47 -25.12 13.03
C LYS A 562 9.69 -23.65 13.38
N PRO A 563 8.91 -23.08 14.33
CA PRO A 563 9.15 -21.74 14.87
C PRO A 563 10.58 -21.55 15.38
N ILE A 564 11.07 -20.30 15.44
CA ILE A 564 12.44 -19.97 15.93
C ILE A 564 12.67 -20.58 17.32
N GLY A 565 11.68 -20.43 18.23
CA GLY A 565 11.73 -20.98 19.56
C GLY A 565 10.34 -21.13 20.15
N THR A 566 10.12 -22.16 20.93
CA THR A 566 8.87 -22.42 21.65
C THR A 566 9.16 -22.69 23.11
N PHE A 567 8.64 -21.85 24.01
CA PHE A 567 8.96 -21.85 25.41
C PHE A 567 7.73 -21.85 26.29
N ILE A 568 7.77 -22.59 27.40
CA ILE A 568 6.83 -22.41 28.50
C ILE A 568 7.54 -21.69 29.64
N PHE A 569 7.04 -20.51 30.02
CA PHE A 569 7.54 -19.72 31.15
C PHE A 569 6.71 -20.01 32.40
N LEU A 570 7.33 -20.61 33.38
CA LEU A 570 6.69 -20.99 34.63
C LEU A 570 7.19 -20.12 35.78
N GLY A 571 6.30 -19.78 36.69
CA GLY A 571 6.65 -19.02 37.88
C GLY A 571 5.47 -18.19 38.41
N SER A 572 5.63 -17.63 39.60
CA SER A 572 4.63 -16.80 40.25
C SER A 572 4.35 -15.51 39.43
N THR A 573 3.29 -14.79 39.76
CA THR A 573 2.96 -13.52 39.14
C THR A 573 4.02 -12.47 39.51
N GLY A 574 4.38 -11.59 38.58
CA GLY A 574 5.27 -10.43 38.80
C GLY A 574 6.77 -10.76 38.85
N VAL A 575 7.21 -11.94 38.41
CA VAL A 575 8.65 -12.34 38.39
C VAL A 575 9.38 -11.97 37.09
N GLY A 576 8.66 -11.35 36.12
CA GLY A 576 9.27 -10.84 34.86
C GLY A 576 9.03 -11.70 33.63
N LYS A 577 8.09 -12.68 33.60
CA LYS A 577 7.76 -13.51 32.43
C LYS A 577 7.40 -12.68 31.20
N THR A 578 6.44 -11.78 31.34
CA THR A 578 5.98 -10.89 30.26
C THR A 578 7.04 -9.85 29.86
N GLU A 579 7.88 -9.41 30.84
CA GLU A 579 8.95 -8.45 30.56
C GLU A 579 10.06 -9.09 29.70
N LEU A 580 10.44 -10.35 29.96
CA LEU A 580 11.39 -11.07 29.12
C LEU A 580 10.87 -11.17 27.68
N ALA A 581 9.59 -11.50 27.48
CA ALA A 581 8.99 -11.55 26.14
C ALA A 581 9.05 -10.19 25.41
N LYS A 582 8.79 -9.07 26.11
CA LYS A 582 8.91 -7.71 25.56
C LYS A 582 10.34 -7.36 25.18
N VAL A 583 11.29 -7.62 26.09
CA VAL A 583 12.69 -7.35 25.81
C VAL A 583 13.18 -8.20 24.65
N MET A 584 12.77 -9.47 24.57
CA MET A 584 13.09 -10.33 23.43
C MET A 584 12.54 -9.80 22.10
N ALA A 585 11.30 -9.31 22.06
CA ALA A 585 10.73 -8.72 20.85
C ALA A 585 11.57 -7.52 20.37
N ARG A 586 11.95 -6.65 21.29
CA ARG A 586 12.80 -5.50 21.00
C ARG A 586 14.20 -5.88 20.50
N GLU A 587 14.85 -6.85 21.14
CA GLU A 587 16.23 -7.24 20.79
C GLU A 587 16.34 -8.13 19.56
N LEU A 588 15.33 -8.97 19.28
CA LEU A 588 15.32 -9.86 18.12
C LEU A 588 14.82 -9.17 16.85
N PHE A 589 13.84 -8.27 16.99
CA PHE A 589 13.12 -7.68 15.86
C PHE A 589 13.20 -6.16 15.82
N ASP A 590 14.03 -5.54 16.67
CA ASP A 590 14.29 -4.09 16.76
C ASP A 590 12.99 -3.24 16.92
N SER A 591 11.86 -3.83 17.39
CA SER A 591 10.57 -3.17 17.55
C SER A 591 9.79 -3.67 18.77
N ASP A 592 9.24 -2.73 19.54
CA ASP A 592 8.31 -3.08 20.63
C ASP A 592 6.98 -3.63 20.10
N ASP A 593 6.59 -3.23 18.89
CA ASP A 593 5.38 -3.69 18.22
C ASP A 593 5.47 -5.12 17.68
N ALA A 594 6.66 -5.71 17.69
CA ALA A 594 6.86 -7.11 17.33
C ALA A 594 6.39 -8.10 18.42
N LEU A 595 5.74 -7.62 19.49
CA LEU A 595 5.09 -8.46 20.49
C LEU A 595 3.60 -8.59 20.21
N ILE A 596 3.15 -9.81 19.88
CA ILE A 596 1.73 -10.17 19.77
C ILE A 596 1.34 -10.83 21.09
N ARG A 597 0.54 -10.15 21.92
CA ARG A 597 0.08 -10.68 23.21
C ARG A 597 -1.39 -11.07 23.13
N ILE A 598 -1.69 -12.29 23.53
CA ILE A 598 -3.04 -12.85 23.62
C ILE A 598 -3.24 -13.43 25.02
N ASP A 599 -4.29 -12.98 25.72
CA ASP A 599 -4.67 -13.48 27.04
C ASP A 599 -5.60 -14.68 26.88
N MET A 600 -5.17 -15.85 27.33
CA MET A 600 -5.94 -17.09 27.17
C MET A 600 -7.16 -17.16 28.09
N SER A 601 -7.28 -16.25 29.05
CA SER A 601 -8.52 -16.14 29.84
C SER A 601 -9.73 -15.69 29.03
N GLU A 602 -9.51 -15.07 27.86
CA GLU A 602 -10.58 -14.73 26.91
C GLU A 602 -11.02 -15.92 26.03
N TYR A 603 -10.27 -17.05 26.06
CA TYR A 603 -10.43 -18.22 25.20
C TYR A 603 -10.74 -19.49 25.99
N MET A 604 -11.49 -19.35 27.09
CA MET A 604 -11.92 -20.47 27.93
C MET A 604 -13.05 -21.29 27.29
N GLU A 605 -13.88 -20.65 26.46
CA GLU A 605 -15.04 -21.25 25.82
C GLU A 605 -14.75 -21.71 24.40
N LYS A 606 -15.39 -22.79 23.96
CA LYS A 606 -15.19 -23.36 22.61
C LYS A 606 -15.44 -22.34 21.49
N PHE A 607 -16.48 -21.50 21.64
CA PHE A 607 -16.76 -20.46 20.63
C PHE A 607 -15.69 -19.37 20.55
N ALA A 608 -14.98 -19.10 21.65
CA ALA A 608 -13.91 -18.14 21.66
C ALA A 608 -12.70 -18.61 20.84
N VAL A 609 -12.47 -19.93 20.73
CA VAL A 609 -11.35 -20.50 19.96
C VAL A 609 -11.42 -20.13 18.49
N SER A 610 -12.62 -20.08 17.91
CA SER A 610 -12.80 -19.65 16.52
C SER A 610 -12.33 -18.20 16.26
N ARG A 611 -12.29 -17.33 17.27
CA ARG A 611 -11.73 -15.97 17.12
C ARG A 611 -10.20 -15.97 16.95
N LEU A 612 -9.49 -17.03 17.32
CA LEU A 612 -8.04 -17.12 17.11
C LEU A 612 -7.67 -17.35 15.64
N VAL A 613 -8.40 -18.24 14.97
CA VAL A 613 -8.11 -18.71 13.61
C VAL A 613 -9.11 -18.19 12.58
N GLY A 614 -10.26 -17.70 13.05
CA GLY A 614 -11.38 -17.21 12.25
C GLY A 614 -12.62 -18.11 12.39
N ALA A 615 -13.80 -17.51 12.20
CA ALA A 615 -15.08 -18.22 12.25
C ALA A 615 -15.31 -19.07 10.99
N PRO A 616 -15.98 -20.23 11.08
CA PRO A 616 -16.35 -21.02 9.91
C PRO A 616 -17.31 -20.25 8.98
N PRO A 617 -17.38 -20.61 7.67
CA PRO A 617 -18.29 -19.99 6.74
C PRO A 617 -19.74 -20.02 7.24
N GLY A 618 -20.43 -18.88 7.16
CA GLY A 618 -21.81 -18.72 7.60
C GLY A 618 -22.01 -18.27 9.05
N TYR A 619 -20.96 -18.10 9.83
CA TYR A 619 -21.03 -17.50 11.17
C TYR A 619 -20.63 -16.01 11.15
N VAL A 620 -21.16 -15.25 12.11
CA VAL A 620 -20.82 -13.82 12.30
C VAL A 620 -19.32 -13.69 12.58
N GLY A 621 -18.63 -12.78 11.88
CA GLY A 621 -17.19 -12.57 12.01
C GLY A 621 -16.31 -13.41 11.05
N TYR A 622 -16.91 -14.14 10.08
CA TYR A 622 -16.14 -14.90 9.07
C TYR A 622 -15.21 -14.01 8.25
N GLU A 623 -15.65 -12.81 7.86
CA GLU A 623 -14.87 -11.86 7.04
C GLU A 623 -13.76 -11.14 7.82
N GLU A 624 -13.85 -11.08 9.16
CA GLU A 624 -12.87 -10.38 10.00
C GLU A 624 -11.55 -11.15 10.18
N GLY A 625 -11.53 -12.46 9.85
CA GLY A 625 -10.38 -13.32 10.07
C GLY A 625 -10.11 -13.63 11.55
N GLY A 626 -9.08 -14.43 11.84
CA GLY A 626 -8.69 -14.78 13.21
C GLY A 626 -7.72 -13.77 13.83
N GLN A 627 -7.90 -13.44 15.10
CA GLN A 627 -7.04 -12.48 15.81
C GLN A 627 -5.57 -12.88 15.81
N LEU A 628 -5.26 -14.16 16.08
CA LEU A 628 -3.88 -14.66 16.06
C LEU A 628 -3.35 -14.72 14.63
N THR A 629 -4.12 -15.28 13.71
CA THR A 629 -3.70 -15.48 12.31
C THR A 629 -3.50 -14.17 11.58
N GLU A 630 -4.39 -13.20 11.74
CA GLU A 630 -4.24 -11.87 11.15
C GLU A 630 -3.10 -11.06 11.79
N ALA A 631 -2.89 -11.16 13.11
CA ALA A 631 -1.78 -10.48 13.76
C ALA A 631 -0.42 -11.00 13.27
N VAL A 632 -0.27 -12.34 13.12
CA VAL A 632 0.96 -12.96 12.63
C VAL A 632 1.13 -12.72 11.13
N ARG A 633 0.06 -12.74 10.33
CA ARG A 633 0.12 -12.40 8.91
C ARG A 633 0.63 -10.99 8.66
N ARG A 634 0.20 -10.03 9.50
CA ARG A 634 0.68 -8.63 9.42
C ARG A 634 2.09 -8.46 9.96
N LYS A 635 2.50 -9.29 10.93
CA LYS A 635 3.81 -9.25 11.57
C LYS A 635 4.41 -10.66 11.65
N PRO A 636 4.94 -11.18 10.52
CA PRO A 636 5.44 -12.56 10.44
C PRO A 636 6.71 -12.79 11.29
N TYR A 637 7.37 -11.70 11.70
CA TYR A 637 8.52 -11.70 12.59
C TYR A 637 8.11 -11.11 13.92
N ALA A 638 7.67 -11.95 14.84
CA ALA A 638 7.13 -11.50 16.11
C ALA A 638 7.39 -12.50 17.24
N VAL A 639 7.33 -11.99 18.47
CA VAL A 639 7.18 -12.83 19.67
C VAL A 639 5.69 -12.96 19.94
N VAL A 640 5.17 -14.17 19.83
CA VAL A 640 3.78 -14.50 20.17
C VAL A 640 3.73 -14.94 21.63
N LEU A 641 3.13 -14.12 22.48
CA LEU A 641 2.96 -14.38 23.90
C LEU A 641 1.51 -14.81 24.18
N LEU A 642 1.33 -16.06 24.56
CA LEU A 642 0.06 -16.62 25.03
C LEU A 642 0.08 -16.63 26.57
N ASP A 643 -0.60 -15.67 27.16
CA ASP A 643 -0.58 -15.46 28.62
C ASP A 643 -1.65 -16.35 29.29
N GLU A 644 -1.29 -16.94 30.45
CA GLU A 644 -2.16 -17.81 31.27
C GLU A 644 -2.72 -19.03 30.51
N ILE A 645 -1.83 -19.78 29.82
CA ILE A 645 -2.18 -20.88 28.91
C ILE A 645 -2.99 -21.99 29.60
N GLU A 646 -2.90 -22.14 30.90
CA GLU A 646 -3.71 -23.10 31.67
C GLU A 646 -5.21 -22.82 31.67
N LYS A 647 -5.63 -21.62 31.29
CA LYS A 647 -7.03 -21.24 31.20
C LYS A 647 -7.65 -21.49 29.82
N ALA A 648 -6.81 -21.78 28.81
CA ALA A 648 -7.24 -22.00 27.44
C ALA A 648 -8.12 -23.25 27.30
N HIS A 649 -9.12 -23.16 26.39
CA HIS A 649 -9.90 -24.33 26.00
C HIS A 649 -9.00 -25.40 25.35
N PRO A 650 -9.27 -26.71 25.53
CA PRO A 650 -8.47 -27.80 24.94
C PRO A 650 -8.26 -27.69 23.45
N ASP A 651 -9.19 -27.15 22.67
CA ASP A 651 -9.08 -26.98 21.22
C ASP A 651 -7.96 -25.99 20.82
N VAL A 652 -7.56 -25.06 21.69
CA VAL A 652 -6.39 -24.16 21.47
C VAL A 652 -5.11 -24.97 21.34
N PHE A 653 -4.96 -26.04 22.14
CA PHE A 653 -3.77 -26.89 22.06
C PHE A 653 -3.68 -27.63 20.74
N ASN A 654 -4.80 -28.02 20.12
CA ASN A 654 -4.80 -28.64 18.80
C ASN A 654 -4.26 -27.69 17.73
N ILE A 655 -4.62 -26.40 17.79
CA ILE A 655 -4.09 -25.37 16.89
C ILE A 655 -2.59 -25.18 17.12
N LEU A 656 -2.18 -25.10 18.39
CA LEU A 656 -0.77 -24.96 18.74
C LEU A 656 0.05 -26.17 18.30
N LEU A 657 -0.46 -27.40 18.40
CA LEU A 657 0.21 -28.59 17.90
C LEU A 657 0.55 -28.48 16.41
N GLN A 658 -0.40 -28.01 15.61
CA GLN A 658 -0.17 -27.79 14.18
C GLN A 658 0.93 -26.75 13.94
N ILE A 659 0.91 -25.63 14.67
CA ILE A 659 1.93 -24.55 14.56
C ILE A 659 3.32 -25.10 14.95
N LEU A 660 3.41 -25.93 16.01
CA LEU A 660 4.67 -26.43 16.55
C LEU A 660 5.30 -27.52 15.66
N ASP A 661 4.51 -28.28 14.91
CA ASP A 661 4.99 -29.34 14.02
C ASP A 661 5.28 -28.85 12.61
N GLU A 662 4.31 -28.16 12.03
CA GLU A 662 4.33 -27.77 10.60
C GLU A 662 4.81 -26.33 10.39
N GLY A 663 4.82 -25.51 11.47
CA GLY A 663 5.20 -24.10 11.38
C GLY A 663 4.18 -23.20 10.72
N PHE A 664 2.98 -23.70 10.41
CA PHE A 664 1.88 -22.90 9.86
C PHE A 664 0.53 -23.37 10.38
N VAL A 665 -0.48 -22.51 10.27
CA VAL A 665 -1.88 -22.83 10.50
C VAL A 665 -2.73 -22.33 9.35
N THR A 666 -3.77 -23.08 9.01
CA THR A 666 -4.74 -22.64 7.98
C THR A 666 -5.86 -21.87 8.67
N ASP A 667 -6.10 -20.63 8.22
CA ASP A 667 -7.20 -19.81 8.75
C ASP A 667 -8.57 -20.24 8.19
N SER A 668 -9.64 -19.61 8.68
CA SER A 668 -11.00 -19.90 8.22
C SER A 668 -11.24 -19.61 6.73
N LEU A 669 -10.43 -18.75 6.13
CA LEU A 669 -10.48 -18.40 4.71
C LEU A 669 -9.65 -19.37 3.85
N GLY A 670 -9.05 -20.42 4.43
CA GLY A 670 -8.21 -21.38 3.72
C GLY A 670 -6.75 -20.91 3.49
N ARG A 671 -6.36 -19.74 4.00
CA ARG A 671 -5.02 -19.19 3.82
C ARG A 671 -4.04 -19.80 4.83
N LYS A 672 -2.85 -20.18 4.38
CA LYS A 672 -1.77 -20.66 5.24
C LYS A 672 -1.04 -19.49 5.88
N VAL A 673 -1.06 -19.40 7.20
CA VAL A 673 -0.36 -18.38 7.97
C VAL A 673 0.90 -18.98 8.56
N ASP A 674 2.06 -18.36 8.27
CA ASP A 674 3.40 -18.86 8.58
C ASP A 674 3.88 -18.38 9.94
N PHE A 675 4.25 -19.32 10.82
CA PHE A 675 4.79 -19.09 12.17
C PHE A 675 6.29 -19.44 12.28
N ARG A 676 6.95 -19.88 11.19
CA ARG A 676 8.36 -20.32 11.23
C ARG A 676 9.32 -19.23 11.68
N ASN A 677 8.96 -17.97 11.44
CA ASN A 677 9.76 -16.81 11.82
C ASN A 677 9.32 -16.20 13.16
N THR A 678 8.46 -16.86 13.93
CA THR A 678 8.00 -16.38 15.24
C THR A 678 8.70 -17.10 16.39
N VAL A 679 8.75 -16.43 17.54
CA VAL A 679 9.07 -17.03 18.83
C VAL A 679 7.78 -17.17 19.62
N ILE A 680 7.43 -18.39 20.02
CA ILE A 680 6.20 -18.66 20.75
C ILE A 680 6.51 -18.82 22.23
N ILE A 681 5.87 -18.01 23.06
CA ILE A 681 6.04 -18.01 24.52
C ILE A 681 4.67 -18.26 25.17
N LEU A 682 4.60 -19.30 25.97
CA LEU A 682 3.43 -19.68 26.75
C LEU A 682 3.71 -19.33 28.20
N THR A 683 2.93 -18.49 28.87
CA THR A 683 3.14 -18.26 30.33
C THR A 683 2.13 -19.04 31.12
N SER A 684 2.58 -19.55 32.30
CA SER A 684 1.69 -20.25 33.20
C SER A 684 2.11 -20.03 34.67
N ASN A 685 1.09 -20.08 35.52
CA ASN A 685 1.23 -20.00 36.96
C ASN A 685 1.01 -21.38 37.63
N ILE A 686 0.95 -22.48 36.85
CA ILE A 686 0.79 -23.85 37.37
C ILE A 686 1.94 -24.19 38.31
N GLY A 687 1.63 -24.87 39.39
CA GLY A 687 2.56 -25.31 40.41
C GLY A 687 3.01 -24.24 41.40
N SER A 688 2.68 -22.96 41.16
CA SER A 688 3.02 -21.89 42.12
C SER A 688 2.18 -21.98 43.42
N ARG A 689 0.96 -22.53 43.34
CA ARG A 689 0.10 -22.78 44.51
C ARG A 689 0.57 -24.00 45.29
N ASP A 690 0.91 -25.08 44.58
CA ASP A 690 1.40 -26.31 45.19
C ASP A 690 2.75 -26.11 45.95
N LEU A 691 3.58 -25.16 45.47
CA LEU A 691 4.80 -24.76 46.14
C LEU A 691 4.55 -23.97 47.42
N LYS A 692 3.48 -23.18 47.53
CA LYS A 692 3.10 -22.45 48.74
C LYS A 692 2.64 -23.40 49.84
N ASP A 693 1.85 -24.40 49.48
CA ASP A 693 1.34 -25.40 50.43
C ASP A 693 2.43 -26.32 50.97
N PHE A 694 3.55 -26.49 50.23
CA PHE A 694 4.74 -27.26 50.69
C PHE A 694 5.78 -26.40 51.46
N GLY A 695 5.68 -25.03 51.39
CA GLY A 695 6.68 -24.13 51.95
C GLY A 695 6.55 -23.82 53.48
N ASP A 696 5.43 -24.12 54.11
CA ASP A 696 5.14 -23.81 55.52
C ASP A 696 5.56 -24.92 56.51
N GLY A 697 6.38 -25.89 56.03
CA GLY A 697 7.02 -26.87 56.92
C GLY A 697 8.10 -26.24 57.79
N VAL A 698 7.76 -26.02 59.06
CA VAL A 698 8.65 -25.53 60.13
C VAL A 698 9.94 -26.34 60.21
N GLY A 699 11.11 -25.74 59.89
CA GLY A 699 12.40 -26.37 60.09
C GLY A 699 13.61 -25.53 59.59
N PHE A 700 14.52 -25.24 60.51
CA PHE A 700 15.80 -24.51 60.32
C PHE A 700 16.58 -24.93 59.08
N GLY A 701 16.87 -23.99 58.16
CA GLY A 701 17.52 -24.23 56.89
C GLY A 701 19.04 -24.17 56.93
N THR A 702 19.70 -25.27 56.58
CA THR A 702 21.11 -25.32 56.17
C THR A 702 21.25 -25.25 54.67
N ALA A 703 22.38 -24.73 54.15
CA ALA A 703 22.63 -24.53 52.70
C ALA A 703 22.44 -25.80 51.84
N ALA A 704 22.68 -27.00 52.40
CA ALA A 704 22.42 -28.29 51.76
C ALA A 704 20.91 -28.62 51.62
N LYS A 705 20.01 -28.01 52.42
CA LYS A 705 18.55 -28.14 52.28
C LYS A 705 17.98 -27.28 51.19
N LYS A 706 18.61 -26.14 50.81
CA LYS A 706 18.16 -25.27 49.71
C LYS A 706 18.24 -25.99 48.35
N SER A 707 19.34 -26.66 48.02
CA SER A 707 19.50 -27.38 46.76
C SER A 707 18.57 -28.59 46.61
N THR A 708 18.24 -29.27 47.73
CA THR A 708 17.25 -30.36 47.75
C THR A 708 15.80 -29.87 47.69
N SER A 709 15.51 -28.70 48.21
CA SER A 709 14.17 -28.07 48.12
C SER A 709 13.86 -27.58 46.71
N ASP A 710 14.86 -27.00 46.03
CA ASP A 710 14.70 -26.54 44.64
C ASP A 710 14.51 -27.69 43.64
N ALA A 711 15.22 -28.82 43.85
CA ALA A 711 15.04 -30.05 43.06
C ALA A 711 13.64 -30.67 43.27
N ARG A 712 13.12 -30.66 44.48
CA ARG A 712 11.76 -31.13 44.81
C ARG A 712 10.72 -30.22 44.28
N ALA A 713 10.90 -28.91 44.37
CA ALA A 713 10.02 -27.91 43.80
C ALA A 713 9.89 -28.07 42.28
N ARG A 714 11.00 -28.26 41.58
CA ARG A 714 11.00 -28.52 40.13
C ARG A 714 10.24 -29.80 39.77
N SER A 715 10.48 -30.92 40.53
CA SER A 715 9.77 -32.17 40.27
C SER A 715 8.25 -32.07 40.52
N THR A 716 7.83 -31.29 41.53
CA THR A 716 6.40 -31.03 41.78
C THR A 716 5.74 -30.25 40.66
N ILE A 717 6.42 -29.18 40.15
CA ILE A 717 5.96 -28.40 39.01
C ILE A 717 5.91 -29.25 37.73
N GLU A 718 6.90 -30.07 37.47
CA GLU A 718 6.91 -31.00 36.32
C GLU A 718 5.76 -31.99 36.37
N ASN A 719 5.43 -32.51 37.57
CA ASN A 719 4.27 -33.38 37.75
C ASN A 719 2.94 -32.64 37.56
N ALA A 720 2.86 -31.39 38.01
CA ALA A 720 1.69 -30.56 37.80
C ALA A 720 1.49 -30.24 36.29
N LEU A 721 2.59 -29.97 35.56
CA LEU A 721 2.55 -29.77 34.09
C LEU A 721 2.07 -31.02 33.34
N LYS A 722 2.60 -32.21 33.71
CA LYS A 722 2.17 -33.48 33.11
C LYS A 722 0.69 -33.80 33.35
N ARG A 723 0.11 -33.25 34.42
CA ARG A 723 -1.34 -33.36 34.67
C ARG A 723 -2.17 -32.36 33.89
N ALA A 724 -1.62 -31.18 33.67
CA ALA A 724 -2.33 -30.08 33.01
C ALA A 724 -2.27 -30.15 31.47
N PHE A 725 -1.17 -30.68 30.92
CA PHE A 725 -0.93 -30.69 29.47
C PHE A 725 -0.67 -32.12 28.96
N ALA A 726 -1.15 -32.42 27.77
CA ALA A 726 -0.90 -33.70 27.11
C ALA A 726 0.61 -33.90 26.88
N PRO A 727 1.16 -35.15 27.08
CA PRO A 727 2.57 -35.43 26.82
C PRO A 727 3.02 -35.08 25.41
N GLU A 728 2.12 -35.20 24.41
CA GLU A 728 2.35 -34.86 23.03
C GLU A 728 2.66 -33.38 22.85
N PHE A 729 1.95 -32.48 23.53
CA PHE A 729 2.18 -31.06 23.52
C PHE A 729 3.51 -30.68 24.16
N LEU A 730 3.81 -31.24 25.35
CA LEU A 730 5.04 -30.95 26.06
C LEU A 730 6.31 -31.40 25.31
N ASN A 731 6.24 -32.49 24.55
CA ASN A 731 7.34 -32.97 23.72
C ASN A 731 7.69 -32.09 22.53
N ARG A 732 6.80 -31.16 22.11
CA ARG A 732 7.01 -30.22 21.00
C ARG A 732 7.54 -28.86 21.46
N ILE A 733 7.58 -28.63 22.77
CA ILE A 733 8.16 -27.42 23.38
C ILE A 733 9.69 -27.56 23.41
N ASP A 734 10.40 -26.53 22.97
CA ASP A 734 11.87 -26.52 22.94
C ASP A 734 12.51 -26.54 24.35
N ASP A 735 11.96 -25.74 25.27
CA ASP A 735 12.41 -25.73 26.68
C ASP A 735 11.32 -25.23 27.64
N ILE A 736 11.36 -25.76 28.85
CA ILE A 736 10.53 -25.31 29.97
C ILE A 736 11.39 -24.44 30.87
N ILE A 737 11.02 -23.19 31.03
CA ILE A 737 11.83 -22.16 31.68
C ILE A 737 11.19 -21.76 32.99
N PHE A 738 11.92 -22.00 34.08
CA PHE A 738 11.50 -21.67 35.44
C PHE A 738 12.00 -20.28 35.82
N PHE A 739 11.07 -19.41 36.21
CA PHE A 739 11.38 -18.11 36.78
C PHE A 739 11.46 -18.19 38.29
N ASN A 740 12.56 -17.71 38.82
CA ASN A 740 12.80 -17.68 40.27
C ASN A 740 11.99 -16.56 40.93
N ALA A 741 11.63 -16.72 42.19
CA ALA A 741 11.10 -15.67 43.00
C ALA A 741 12.13 -14.56 43.20
N LEU A 742 11.70 -13.29 43.04
CA LEU A 742 12.58 -12.13 43.17
C LEU A 742 13.00 -11.93 44.63
N GLN A 743 14.29 -11.68 44.86
CA GLN A 743 14.85 -11.32 46.15
C GLN A 743 14.85 -9.83 46.37
N LYS A 744 15.05 -9.34 47.60
CA LYS A 744 15.04 -7.92 47.90
C LYS A 744 16.09 -7.14 47.11
N GLU A 745 17.28 -7.71 46.93
CA GLU A 745 18.36 -7.15 46.11
C GLU A 745 17.96 -6.97 44.62
N ASP A 746 17.17 -7.91 44.09
CA ASP A 746 16.66 -7.84 42.70
C ASP A 746 15.66 -6.68 42.57
N ILE A 747 14.82 -6.45 43.57
CA ILE A 747 13.85 -5.35 43.58
C ILE A 747 14.54 -3.98 43.55
N HIS A 748 15.65 -3.80 44.30
CA HIS A 748 16.44 -2.58 44.23
C HIS A 748 16.93 -2.28 42.81
N ARG A 749 17.45 -3.30 42.12
CA ARG A 749 17.88 -3.14 40.73
C ARG A 749 16.72 -2.87 39.77
N ILE A 750 15.56 -3.47 40.00
CA ILE A 750 14.36 -3.23 39.18
C ILE A 750 13.86 -1.79 39.34
N ILE A 751 13.90 -1.27 40.60
CA ILE A 751 13.56 0.13 40.87
C ILE A 751 14.48 1.07 40.11
N ASP A 752 15.81 0.84 40.15
CA ASP A 752 16.74 1.70 39.40
C ASP A 752 16.46 1.71 37.90
N LEU A 753 16.07 0.58 37.30
CA LEU A 753 15.67 0.51 35.90
C LEU A 753 14.36 1.29 35.61
N GLU A 754 13.33 1.15 36.46
CA GLU A 754 12.06 1.86 36.28
C GLU A 754 12.23 3.37 36.55
N LEU A 755 13.02 3.76 37.54
CA LEU A 755 13.38 5.14 37.79
C LEU A 755 14.19 5.75 36.63
N GLY A 756 15.09 4.99 36.02
CA GLY A 756 15.83 5.43 34.84
C GLY A 756 14.90 5.82 33.67
N LYS A 757 13.81 5.08 33.47
CA LYS A 757 12.78 5.42 32.49
C LYS A 757 12.02 6.71 32.85
N LEU A 758 11.75 6.90 34.16
CA LEU A 758 11.12 8.12 34.66
C LEU A 758 12.07 9.34 34.52
N TYR A 759 13.33 9.18 34.87
CA TYR A 759 14.35 10.24 34.76
C TYR A 759 14.51 10.67 33.29
N SER A 760 14.56 9.74 32.35
CA SER A 760 14.63 10.07 30.92
C SER A 760 13.40 10.83 30.40
N ARG A 761 12.21 10.61 30.99
CA ARG A 761 11.00 11.40 30.67
C ARG A 761 11.07 12.81 31.24
N LEU A 762 11.56 12.93 32.48
CA LEU A 762 11.71 14.22 33.17
C LEU A 762 12.81 15.10 32.56
N GLU A 763 13.93 14.49 32.11
CA GLU A 763 14.98 15.22 31.39
C GLU A 763 14.49 15.83 30.08
N LYS A 764 13.59 15.17 29.35
CA LYS A 764 12.94 15.74 28.15
C LYS A 764 12.07 16.95 28.47
N LEU A 765 11.62 17.07 29.72
CA LEU A 765 10.86 18.20 30.25
C LEU A 765 11.75 19.21 30.99
N ASN A 766 13.08 19.08 30.95
CA ASN A 766 14.07 19.89 31.63
C ASN A 766 14.00 19.85 33.17
N TYR A 767 13.52 18.76 33.77
CA TYR A 767 13.52 18.55 35.21
C TYR A 767 14.48 17.46 35.63
N LYS A 768 15.11 17.63 36.80
CA LYS A 768 15.95 16.60 37.43
C LYS A 768 15.38 16.17 38.75
N VAL A 769 15.40 14.88 39.02
CA VAL A 769 14.92 14.29 40.27
C VAL A 769 15.99 13.38 40.86
N GLU A 770 16.27 13.54 42.13
CA GLU A 770 17.17 12.73 42.94
C GLU A 770 16.36 12.07 44.06
N LEU A 771 16.52 10.77 44.27
CA LEU A 771 15.95 10.08 45.43
C LEU A 771 17.04 9.78 46.45
N THR A 772 16.72 10.02 47.74
CA THR A 772 17.57 9.57 48.83
C THR A 772 17.52 8.03 48.95
N ASP A 773 18.56 7.42 49.54
CA ASP A 773 18.59 5.97 49.74
C ASP A 773 17.44 5.49 50.67
N GLU A 774 17.02 6.31 51.62
CA GLU A 774 15.86 6.04 52.48
C GLU A 774 14.54 6.07 51.66
N ALA A 775 14.41 7.00 50.72
CA ALA A 775 13.24 7.07 49.85
C ALA A 775 13.18 5.83 48.90
N LYS A 776 14.31 5.39 48.42
CA LYS A 776 14.36 4.13 47.62
C LYS A 776 13.93 2.91 48.45
N GLU A 777 14.43 2.79 49.71
CA GLU A 777 14.06 1.70 50.59
C GLU A 777 12.55 1.71 50.92
N PHE A 778 11.99 2.91 51.12
CA PHE A 778 10.54 3.08 51.31
C PHE A 778 9.75 2.58 50.11
N ILE A 779 10.17 2.90 48.90
CA ILE A 779 9.54 2.42 47.67
C ILE A 779 9.66 0.89 47.54
N VAL A 780 10.81 0.31 47.91
CA VAL A 780 11.00 -1.16 47.97
C VAL A 780 9.99 -1.79 48.92
N GLU A 781 9.85 -1.28 50.14
CA GLU A 781 8.91 -1.84 51.10
C GLU A 781 7.45 -1.75 50.68
N LYS A 782 7.04 -0.66 50.03
CA LYS A 782 5.67 -0.47 49.55
C LYS A 782 5.41 -1.13 48.20
N GLY A 783 6.45 -1.29 47.37
CA GLY A 783 6.38 -1.81 46.00
C GLY A 783 6.65 -3.29 45.86
N TRP A 784 7.09 -4.00 46.94
CA TRP A 784 7.35 -5.43 46.92
C TRP A 784 6.35 -6.18 47.74
N ASP A 785 5.83 -7.25 47.20
CA ASP A 785 4.97 -8.20 47.87
C ASP A 785 5.44 -9.62 47.55
N LYS A 786 5.54 -10.48 48.58
CA LYS A 786 6.02 -11.85 48.41
C LYS A 786 5.17 -12.68 47.46
N ASP A 787 3.88 -12.36 47.33
CA ASP A 787 2.91 -13.08 46.51
C ASP A 787 2.76 -12.51 45.13
N PHE A 788 2.89 -11.19 44.98
CA PHE A 788 2.71 -10.48 43.74
C PHE A 788 4.03 -10.01 43.08
N GLY A 789 5.18 -10.30 43.70
CA GLY A 789 6.51 -9.94 43.20
C GLY A 789 6.68 -8.41 43.00
N ALA A 790 7.24 -8.02 41.85
CA ALA A 790 7.45 -6.61 41.48
C ALA A 790 6.22 -5.91 40.84
N ARG A 791 5.04 -6.56 40.78
CA ARG A 791 3.83 -5.97 40.13
C ARG A 791 3.31 -4.71 40.86
N PRO A 792 3.32 -4.64 42.23
CA PRO A 792 2.93 -3.43 42.94
C PRO A 792 3.89 -2.26 42.78
N LEU A 793 5.15 -2.51 42.34
CA LEU A 793 6.21 -1.50 42.25
C LEU A 793 5.86 -0.32 41.36
N LYS A 794 5.27 -0.58 40.19
CA LYS A 794 4.85 0.49 39.26
C LYS A 794 3.79 1.40 39.91
N ARG A 795 2.86 0.83 40.68
CA ARG A 795 1.86 1.60 41.40
C ARG A 795 2.47 2.39 42.56
N ALA A 796 3.50 1.83 43.21
CA ALA A 796 4.22 2.55 44.28
C ALA A 796 5.01 3.74 43.70
N ILE A 797 5.71 3.54 42.56
CA ILE A 797 6.39 4.63 41.86
C ILE A 797 5.39 5.71 41.43
N GLN A 798 4.27 5.33 40.83
CA GLN A 798 3.23 6.28 40.44
C GLN A 798 2.71 7.07 41.64
N LYS A 799 2.23 6.39 42.68
CA LYS A 799 1.59 7.02 43.86
C LYS A 799 2.54 7.88 44.67
N TYR A 800 3.77 7.42 44.89
CA TYR A 800 4.69 8.07 45.84
C TYR A 800 5.76 8.95 45.13
N ILE A 801 5.90 8.85 43.80
CA ILE A 801 6.84 9.70 43.05
C ILE A 801 6.12 10.55 42.01
N GLU A 802 5.43 9.89 41.02
CA GLU A 802 4.85 10.63 39.91
C GLU A 802 3.72 11.58 40.35
N ASP A 803 2.84 11.17 41.30
CA ASP A 803 1.75 11.97 41.80
C ASP A 803 2.29 13.20 42.58
N ILE A 804 3.33 13.02 43.44
CA ILE A 804 3.96 14.13 44.16
C ILE A 804 4.63 15.11 43.20
N LEU A 805 5.38 14.63 42.23
CA LEU A 805 6.00 15.50 41.22
C LEU A 805 4.96 16.23 40.36
N ALA A 806 3.85 15.59 40.05
CA ALA A 806 2.75 16.22 39.31
C ALA A 806 2.08 17.34 40.14
N GLU A 807 1.89 17.11 41.46
CA GLU A 807 1.34 18.10 42.37
C GLU A 807 2.27 19.33 42.50
N MET A 808 3.58 19.10 42.66
CA MET A 808 4.57 20.19 42.69
C MET A 808 4.62 20.99 41.38
N LEU A 809 4.45 20.34 40.24
CA LEU A 809 4.38 20.98 38.91
C LEU A 809 3.12 21.83 38.76
N VAL A 810 1.96 21.32 39.16
CA VAL A 810 0.67 22.03 39.09
C VAL A 810 0.64 23.23 40.04
N ASN A 811 1.19 23.05 41.27
CA ASN A 811 1.28 24.12 42.27
C ASN A 811 2.36 25.16 41.95
N LYS A 812 3.14 24.98 40.88
CA LYS A 812 4.28 25.83 40.49
C LYS A 812 5.38 25.91 41.57
N GLU A 813 5.55 24.89 42.37
CA GLU A 813 6.59 24.78 43.39
C GLU A 813 7.94 24.43 42.77
N MET A 814 8.00 24.00 41.48
CA MET A 814 9.22 23.73 40.75
C MET A 814 9.19 24.42 39.37
N GLN A 815 10.35 24.91 38.91
CA GLN A 815 10.55 25.57 37.62
C GLN A 815 11.45 24.75 36.71
N GLU A 816 11.42 25.01 35.39
CA GLU A 816 12.30 24.35 34.43
C GLU A 816 13.78 24.53 34.78
N GLY A 817 14.50 23.44 34.87
CA GLY A 817 15.91 23.42 35.22
C GLY A 817 16.19 23.17 36.71
N ASP A 818 15.15 23.05 37.55
CA ASP A 818 15.30 22.71 38.95
C ASP A 818 15.59 21.23 39.20
N THR A 819 16.27 20.94 40.30
CA THR A 819 16.50 19.61 40.81
C THR A 819 15.66 19.37 42.05
N VAL A 820 14.78 18.37 42.01
CA VAL A 820 13.93 17.99 43.14
C VAL A 820 14.55 16.79 43.85
N ILE A 821 14.73 16.89 45.15
CA ILE A 821 15.15 15.77 46.02
C ILE A 821 13.91 15.22 46.72
N LEU A 822 13.68 13.91 46.55
CA LEU A 822 12.60 13.21 47.25
C LEU A 822 13.14 12.50 48.50
N GLU A 823 12.57 12.85 49.65
CA GLU A 823 12.92 12.33 50.97
C GLU A 823 11.71 11.71 51.67
N VAL A 824 11.96 10.80 52.63
CA VAL A 824 10.87 10.21 53.43
C VAL A 824 10.37 11.23 54.46
N ASN A 825 9.04 11.39 54.57
CA ASN A 825 8.42 12.25 55.58
C ASN A 825 8.77 11.77 57.05
N GLU A 826 8.70 12.68 57.99
CA GLU A 826 8.96 12.39 59.44
C GLU A 826 8.10 11.24 59.97
N ASN A 827 6.88 11.05 59.44
CA ASN A 827 5.97 9.98 59.85
C ASN A 827 6.25 8.64 59.14
N LYS A 828 7.20 8.59 58.20
CA LYS A 828 7.53 7.41 57.36
C LYS A 828 6.36 6.80 56.60
N ASP A 829 5.36 7.58 56.25
CA ASP A 829 4.16 7.12 55.52
C ASP A 829 4.07 7.62 54.07
N SER A 830 4.83 8.65 53.70
CA SER A 830 4.85 9.28 52.36
C SER A 830 6.25 9.84 52.05
N LEU A 831 6.46 10.20 50.76
CA LEU A 831 7.62 10.95 50.30
C LEU A 831 7.24 12.46 50.21
N VAL A 832 8.22 13.33 50.40
CA VAL A 832 8.08 14.78 50.23
C VAL A 832 9.18 15.28 49.30
N GLY A 833 8.79 16.11 48.34
CA GLY A 833 9.73 16.73 47.40
C GLY A 833 10.26 18.06 47.93
N ARG A 834 11.57 18.27 47.83
CA ARG A 834 12.23 19.54 48.15
C ARG A 834 13.02 20.02 46.95
N VAL A 835 12.79 21.25 46.53
CA VAL A 835 13.55 21.85 45.42
C VAL A 835 14.93 22.25 45.92
N LYS A 836 15.97 21.78 45.27
CA LYS A 836 17.35 22.16 45.54
C LYS A 836 17.59 23.51 44.87
N SER A 837 17.57 24.60 45.62
CA SER A 837 17.90 25.92 45.09
C SER A 837 19.29 25.89 44.46
N LYS A 838 19.42 26.40 43.23
CA LYS A 838 20.73 26.73 42.69
C LYS A 838 21.37 27.81 43.57
N ILE A 839 22.45 27.42 44.28
CA ILE A 839 23.35 28.38 44.99
C ILE A 839 24.20 29.07 43.89
#